data_0f294e21d71e28fdd6ecfe275ccb80d6
#
_entry.id   0f294e21d71e28fdd6ecfe275ccb80d6
#
_cell.length_a   1.000
_cell.length_b   1.000
_cell.length_c   1.000
_cell.angle_alpha   90.00
_cell.angle_beta   90.00
_cell.angle_gamma   90.00
#
_symmetry.space_group_name_H-M   'P 1'
#
loop_
_entity.id
_entity.type
_entity.pdbx_description
1 polymer ?
#
loop_
_entity_poly.entity_id
_entity_poly.type
_entity_poly.pdbx_seq_one_letter_code
_entity_poly.pdbx_strand_id
1 'polypeptide(L)'
;MNTSVIVLASGRSPANHPARWHIHAKASPCGLQRDCIERRASGPAGSRRSGAGHPSLRLDKAAPRVLTVRDVMKHRHSIRSPWLALAGGAVVAAVLGSSGMEPGAAAGERGQAQPGRQRILLDADWRFHRGEIPGVAIQPGGTPVTHWRWMADDAGPTDADRMAAPELDTSGGDWKDAKTGEDTFKGRVGFSWYRTTLPAAPDPAPALHFDGVDDNATVYLNGQKLASHQGWDLPFDVNLASAWKAGGPNVVAVLVENTAGEGGITAPVFLQETPGYEAAGPALPGFDDRAWPTVHLPHDFMVEGRFDPGADRNRGFLPVTTGWYRKSFKLPGSDRGKSLWIDFEGVFRDSRVWLNGHFLGRHLSGYTSFRYDISQAASYGGDNVLAVHVDPRRFEGWWYEGGGIYRHVWLNAANPLHVAPWGTFVTASLPEPGADGKVAPATLRIHTTLVNDRPSAAAGRLVSKVLDDRAELVATASTPADLAAGARQEFEQQVLVQAPRLWSIEAPRMYSLVSSLEVDGRVLDTVKTPFGIRTVRFDAALGLFLNGRRVKIQGVCNHQDFAGLGVAVPDGLEYWRVRKLQEMGANAWRMSHNPPTPSLLDACDRLGMLVMDENRHLGDAPDNLEEVASMVRRDRNHPSVILWSMCNEQPEAGSPAGGRVFAAMKAAVLQWDPTRPVTSAMNGGWFGNGFTGVEDLMGVNYSIEVYDRFHREHPDMPMFASETASTTTTRGEYAEDRAKAFVSSYNMTDETWRSVAQRPFMAGSFVWTGFDYKGEPSPCEWPSINSHFGIMDMCGFPKDNYYYYRAWWRPQPVVNLMPHWNWPGKEGRDIRVVAFSNCQRVELFLNGRSLGARDMPRYGHAQWTVQYAPGTLMAKGYDATGKVTAADVVATTGAPASLRLRTERTRLTADGEDLSPVEVDVLDAQGRIVPTADSLVAFTVRGAGHVAGVGNGNPGDHDPDKADYRRAFNGKCLVIVGAGQKTGSIRLEASSAGLEPATLRLRAVKRSGSGTADGEPKSGLPAR
;
A
#
# COMPACT_ATOMS: atom_id res chain seq x y z
N MET A 1 20.97 45.41 -9.40
CA MET A 1 20.35 46.73 -9.43
C MET A 1 18.99 46.57 -10.09
N ASN A 2 17.96 46.54 -9.31
CA ASN A 2 16.71 47.25 -9.49
C ASN A 2 15.78 46.87 -8.33
N THR A 3 15.61 47.88 -7.54
CA THR A 3 14.71 47.94 -6.39
C THR A 3 13.29 48.14 -6.87
N SER A 4 12.33 47.38 -6.36
CA SER A 4 10.92 47.76 -6.46
C SER A 4 10.26 47.72 -5.07
N VAL A 5 9.76 48.89 -4.75
CA VAL A 5 9.11 49.27 -3.51
C VAL A 5 7.73 48.71 -3.42
N ILE A 6 7.37 48.13 -2.28
CA ILE A 6 6.00 47.72 -1.92
C ILE A 6 5.30 48.90 -1.28
N VAL A 7 4.18 49.29 -1.87
CA VAL A 7 3.23 50.23 -1.28
C VAL A 7 2.06 49.47 -0.74
N LEU A 8 1.83 49.53 0.58
CA LEU A 8 0.62 49.08 1.26
C LEU A 8 -0.49 50.09 1.02
N ALA A 9 -1.63 49.64 0.54
CA ALA A 9 -2.90 50.38 0.60
C ALA A 9 -4.01 49.48 1.13
N SER A 10 -4.54 49.86 2.27
CA SER A 10 -5.74 49.37 2.95
C SER A 10 -6.98 49.80 2.20
N GLY A 11 -8.01 48.92 2.07
CA GLY A 11 -9.31 49.31 1.58
C GLY A 11 -10.32 48.18 1.34
N ARG A 12 -11.10 47.90 2.32
CA ARG A 12 -12.52 47.43 2.36
C ARG A 12 -13.10 46.62 1.20
N SER A 13 -13.66 45.47 1.62
CA SER A 13 -14.66 44.57 0.99
C SER A 13 -15.84 45.30 0.33
N PRO A 14 -16.58 44.68 -0.63
CA PRO A 14 -17.51 43.59 -0.31
C PRO A 14 -17.80 42.52 -1.41
N ALA A 15 -18.24 41.38 -0.91
CA ALA A 15 -19.34 40.51 -1.36
C ALA A 15 -19.24 39.62 -2.62
N ASN A 16 -19.43 38.32 -2.34
CA ASN A 16 -20.17 37.28 -3.07
C ASN A 16 -19.64 36.72 -4.38
N HIS A 17 -19.13 35.48 -4.28
CA HIS A 17 -19.66 34.36 -5.09
C HIS A 17 -19.13 33.01 -4.54
N PRO A 18 -19.89 31.91 -4.56
CA PRO A 18 -19.56 30.63 -3.93
C PRO A 18 -18.49 29.88 -4.72
N ALA A 19 -17.42 29.58 -4.04
CA ALA A 19 -16.38 28.72 -4.59
C ALA A 19 -16.77 27.24 -4.35
N ARG A 20 -17.13 26.55 -5.42
CA ARG A 20 -17.07 25.09 -5.44
C ARG A 20 -15.62 24.67 -5.24
N TRP A 21 -15.35 24.01 -4.16
CA TRP A 21 -14.06 23.36 -3.95
C TRP A 21 -13.98 22.12 -4.82
N HIS A 22 -13.52 22.31 -6.06
CA HIS A 22 -12.84 21.23 -6.74
C HIS A 22 -11.48 21.11 -6.05
N ILE A 23 -11.17 19.95 -5.53
CA ILE A 23 -9.82 19.58 -5.13
C ILE A 23 -8.98 19.60 -6.41
N HIS A 24 -8.40 20.74 -6.73
CA HIS A 24 -7.37 20.82 -7.74
C HIS A 24 -6.08 20.44 -7.04
N ALA A 25 -5.59 19.24 -7.30
CA ALA A 25 -4.18 18.96 -7.19
C ALA A 25 -3.45 20.01 -8.05
N LYS A 26 -2.96 21.06 -7.43
CA LYS A 26 -2.01 21.97 -8.09
C LYS A 26 -0.71 21.20 -8.21
N ALA A 27 -0.48 20.59 -9.36
CA ALA A 27 0.88 20.33 -9.79
C ALA A 27 1.62 21.67 -9.74
N SER A 28 2.67 21.74 -8.94
CA SER A 28 3.56 22.90 -8.90
C SER A 28 4.06 23.16 -10.31
N PRO A 29 3.87 24.34 -10.88
CA PRO A 29 4.40 24.62 -12.20
C PRO A 29 5.89 24.82 -12.07
N CYS A 30 6.68 23.85 -12.49
CA CYS A 30 8.02 24.12 -12.97
C CYS A 30 7.87 25.08 -14.15
N GLY A 31 8.40 26.27 -14.00
CA GLY A 31 8.23 27.36 -14.95
C GLY A 31 8.66 26.97 -16.35
N LEU A 32 7.71 27.02 -17.25
CA LEU A 32 7.90 27.26 -18.69
C LEU A 32 6.50 27.29 -19.32
N GLN A 33 6.14 28.48 -19.72
CA GLN A 33 5.19 28.86 -20.76
C GLN A 33 4.16 29.91 -20.32
N ARG A 34 4.60 31.15 -20.32
CA ARG A 34 3.77 32.22 -20.83
C ARG A 34 3.95 32.18 -22.34
N ASP A 35 2.87 31.88 -23.04
CA ASP A 35 2.52 32.41 -24.37
C ASP A 35 1.41 31.53 -24.94
N CYS A 36 0.19 31.95 -24.74
CA CYS A 36 -0.96 31.68 -25.60
C CYS A 36 -2.27 32.07 -24.88
N ILE A 37 -2.46 33.37 -24.62
CA ILE A 37 -3.80 33.98 -24.52
C ILE A 37 -3.64 35.42 -24.93
N GLU A 38 -3.90 35.71 -26.19
CA GLU A 38 -4.45 36.96 -26.67
C GLU A 38 -4.84 36.82 -28.14
N ARG A 39 -6.09 36.57 -28.39
CA ARG A 39 -6.86 37.14 -29.49
C ARG A 39 -8.35 36.91 -29.21
N ARG A 40 -8.92 37.91 -28.61
CA ARG A 40 -10.37 38.15 -28.66
C ARG A 40 -10.66 39.29 -29.62
N ALA A 41 -11.75 39.07 -30.33
CA ALA A 41 -12.79 40.01 -30.72
C ALA A 41 -12.58 40.84 -31.96
N SER A 42 -13.42 40.52 -32.93
CA SER A 42 -14.39 41.53 -33.48
C SER A 42 -15.33 40.82 -34.43
N GLY A 43 -16.64 40.83 -34.14
CA GLY A 43 -17.68 40.62 -35.15
C GLY A 43 -17.91 41.91 -35.94
N PRO A 44 -18.81 41.98 -36.91
CA PRO A 44 -20.23 41.84 -36.68
C PRO A 44 -21.07 41.20 -37.82
N ALA A 45 -22.24 40.77 -37.42
CA ALA A 45 -23.56 40.66 -38.06
C ALA A 45 -23.71 40.74 -39.59
N GLY A 46 -24.52 39.82 -40.11
CA GLY A 46 -25.13 39.95 -41.45
C GLY A 46 -25.88 38.73 -41.96
N SER A 47 -27.10 38.63 -41.62
CA SER A 47 -28.35 38.14 -42.24
C SER A 47 -28.36 37.28 -43.53
N ARG A 48 -29.27 36.30 -43.46
CA ARG A 48 -30.28 35.83 -44.47
C ARG A 48 -30.00 34.61 -45.32
N ARG A 49 -30.80 33.58 -44.99
CA ARG A 49 -31.80 32.81 -45.76
C ARG A 49 -31.41 31.91 -46.94
N SER A 50 -32.05 30.73 -46.83
CA SER A 50 -32.60 29.80 -47.83
C SER A 50 -31.61 28.78 -48.40
N GLY A 51 -31.88 27.53 -48.49
CA GLY A 51 -33.09 26.74 -48.57
C GLY A 51 -32.71 25.39 -49.14
N ALA A 52 -33.41 24.38 -48.72
CA ALA A 52 -33.76 23.15 -49.47
C ALA A 52 -32.71 22.07 -49.79
N GLY A 53 -33.01 20.85 -49.35
CA GLY A 53 -32.76 19.67 -50.14
C GLY A 53 -32.36 18.42 -49.36
N HIS A 54 -33.31 17.65 -48.85
CA HIS A 54 -33.11 16.21 -48.55
C HIS A 54 -32.94 15.41 -49.84
N PRO A 55 -32.22 14.25 -49.79
CA PRO A 55 -32.98 13.02 -49.75
C PRO A 55 -32.48 11.96 -48.77
N SER A 56 -33.46 11.29 -48.23
CA SER A 56 -33.43 10.05 -47.44
C SER A 56 -32.87 8.88 -48.21
N LEU A 57 -32.08 8.04 -47.57
CA LEU A 57 -31.85 6.65 -47.96
C LEU A 57 -32.14 5.76 -46.73
N ARG A 58 -33.17 4.93 -46.93
CA ARG A 58 -33.52 3.80 -46.06
C ARG A 58 -32.47 2.72 -46.23
N LEU A 59 -32.10 2.09 -45.13
CA LEU A 59 -31.45 0.79 -45.12
C LEU A 59 -32.22 -0.15 -44.19
N ASP A 60 -32.55 -1.28 -44.79
CA ASP A 60 -33.36 -2.35 -44.21
C ASP A 60 -32.62 -3.11 -43.10
N LYS A 61 -33.47 -3.57 -42.17
CA LYS A 61 -33.11 -4.49 -41.07
C LYS A 61 -32.85 -5.89 -41.61
N ALA A 62 -31.72 -6.50 -41.30
CA ALA A 62 -31.56 -7.94 -41.32
C ALA A 62 -30.95 -8.41 -39.99
N ALA A 63 -31.69 -9.25 -39.28
CA ALA A 63 -31.27 -9.91 -38.05
C ALA A 63 -30.39 -11.14 -38.36
N PRO A 64 -29.39 -11.45 -37.54
CA PRO A 64 -28.68 -12.72 -37.67
C PRO A 64 -29.37 -13.83 -36.83
N ARG A 65 -29.51 -14.99 -37.51
CA ARG A 65 -30.04 -16.23 -36.99
C ARG A 65 -29.03 -16.88 -35.99
N VAL A 66 -29.55 -17.33 -34.88
CA VAL A 66 -28.92 -18.27 -33.94
C VAL A 66 -28.78 -19.65 -34.61
N LEU A 67 -27.58 -20.21 -34.61
CA LEU A 67 -27.33 -21.63 -34.97
C LEU A 67 -26.96 -22.38 -33.65
N THR A 68 -27.80 -23.28 -33.26
CA THR A 68 -27.59 -24.29 -32.22
C THR A 68 -26.77 -25.45 -32.79
N VAL A 69 -25.75 -25.85 -32.06
CA VAL A 69 -24.97 -27.07 -32.33
C VAL A 69 -25.60 -28.23 -31.57
N ARG A 70 -26.19 -29.13 -32.32
CA ARG A 70 -26.43 -30.55 -31.94
C ARG A 70 -26.12 -31.42 -33.16
N ASP A 71 -25.51 -32.57 -32.86
CA ASP A 71 -25.20 -33.70 -33.76
C ASP A 71 -23.77 -33.68 -34.37
N VAL A 72 -22.92 -34.50 -33.76
CA VAL A 72 -22.26 -35.65 -34.38
C VAL A 72 -21.71 -36.56 -33.28
N MET A 73 -22.44 -37.60 -32.91
CA MET A 73 -21.90 -38.86 -32.35
C MET A 73 -21.92 -39.90 -33.43
N LYS A 74 -20.81 -40.63 -33.56
CA LYS A 74 -20.63 -42.06 -33.86
C LYS A 74 -19.42 -42.30 -34.76
N HIS A 75 -18.37 -42.92 -34.20
CA HIS A 75 -17.93 -44.24 -34.64
C HIS A 75 -16.83 -44.80 -33.73
N ARG A 76 -17.14 -45.99 -33.20
CA ARG A 76 -16.21 -46.88 -32.49
C ARG A 76 -15.34 -47.57 -33.53
N HIS A 77 -14.09 -47.88 -33.19
CA HIS A 77 -13.52 -49.22 -33.38
C HIS A 77 -12.35 -49.50 -32.43
N SER A 78 -12.47 -50.70 -31.83
CA SER A 78 -11.62 -51.41 -30.93
C SER A 78 -10.43 -52.05 -31.63
N ILE A 79 -9.27 -52.23 -30.95
CA ILE A 79 -8.42 -53.40 -31.08
C ILE A 79 -7.64 -53.63 -29.77
N ARG A 80 -7.54 -54.89 -29.42
CA ARG A 80 -7.12 -55.56 -28.17
C ARG A 80 -5.59 -55.70 -28.02
N SER A 81 -5.22 -55.86 -26.75
CA SER A 81 -3.93 -56.40 -26.26
C SER A 81 -3.57 -57.77 -26.89
N PRO A 82 -2.41 -58.43 -26.63
CA PRO A 82 -2.04 -58.89 -25.27
C PRO A 82 -0.53 -59.19 -24.97
N TRP A 83 -0.19 -59.48 -23.67
CA TRP A 83 0.72 -60.45 -23.05
C TRP A 83 2.25 -60.15 -23.10
N LEU A 84 3.12 -60.51 -22.16
CA LEU A 84 3.34 -61.45 -21.03
C LEU A 84 4.56 -60.95 -20.21
N ALA A 85 4.64 -60.93 -18.93
CA ALA A 85 4.79 -61.88 -17.82
C ALA A 85 6.25 -62.24 -17.45
N LEU A 86 6.44 -62.34 -16.14
CA LEU A 86 7.38 -63.13 -15.30
C LEU A 86 8.51 -62.33 -14.62
N ALA A 87 8.84 -62.45 -13.38
CA ALA A 87 8.41 -63.21 -12.19
C ALA A 87 9.48 -62.98 -11.09
N GLY A 88 9.05 -63.11 -9.88
CA GLY A 88 9.74 -63.71 -8.74
C GLY A 88 10.24 -62.74 -7.68
N GLY A 89 9.76 -62.73 -6.55
CA GLY A 89 9.44 -63.59 -5.41
C GLY A 89 10.08 -62.97 -4.17
N ALA A 90 9.60 -62.92 -3.08
CA ALA A 90 9.02 -63.66 -2.01
C ALA A 90 8.81 -62.80 -0.75
N VAL A 91 7.66 -62.73 -0.23
CA VAL A 91 7.12 -63.10 1.09
C VAL A 91 7.85 -62.66 2.36
N VAL A 92 7.17 -61.80 3.19
CA VAL A 92 6.76 -62.12 4.57
C VAL A 92 5.52 -61.29 4.95
N ALA A 93 4.53 -61.97 5.43
CA ALA A 93 3.24 -61.47 5.90
C ALA A 93 3.30 -61.05 7.37
N ALA A 94 2.53 -60.00 7.70
CA ALA A 94 1.90 -59.90 9.01
C ALA A 94 0.60 -59.10 8.88
N VAL A 95 -0.46 -59.69 9.34
CA VAL A 95 -1.87 -59.36 9.35
C VAL A 95 -2.12 -58.23 10.35
N LEU A 96 -2.98 -57.29 10.02
CA LEU A 96 -4.26 -56.94 10.71
C LEU A 96 -4.77 -55.54 10.36
N GLY A 97 -6.08 -55.47 10.09
CA GLY A 97 -6.89 -54.31 10.38
C GLY A 97 -7.36 -53.46 9.19
N SER A 98 -8.38 -53.94 8.49
CA SER A 98 -9.19 -53.14 7.59
C SER A 98 -10.03 -52.14 8.37
N SER A 99 -9.80 -50.84 8.16
CA SER A 99 -10.85 -49.84 8.31
C SER A 99 -10.71 -48.83 7.16
N GLY A 100 -11.81 -48.72 6.40
CA GLY A 100 -11.88 -47.91 5.19
C GLY A 100 -11.54 -46.45 5.47
N MET A 101 -10.66 -45.90 4.67
CA MET A 101 -10.47 -44.44 4.56
C MET A 101 -11.13 -43.99 3.27
N GLU A 102 -12.16 -43.16 3.43
CA GLU A 102 -12.71 -42.35 2.34
C GLU A 102 -11.65 -41.39 1.83
N PRO A 103 -11.57 -41.10 0.53
CA PRO A 103 -10.69 -40.11 -0.01
C PRO A 103 -11.35 -38.73 0.06
N GLY A 104 -10.95 -37.89 1.01
CA GLY A 104 -11.53 -36.56 1.13
C GLY A 104 -10.97 -35.77 2.31
N ALA A 105 -9.65 -35.53 2.36
CA ALA A 105 -9.13 -34.49 3.22
C ALA A 105 -8.29 -33.56 2.35
N ALA A 106 -8.83 -32.36 2.13
CA ALA A 106 -8.14 -31.23 1.54
C ALA A 106 -6.81 -30.98 2.22
N ALA A 107 -5.80 -30.57 1.44
CA ALA A 107 -4.47 -30.23 1.93
C ALA A 107 -4.57 -29.20 3.04
N GLY A 108 -4.28 -29.61 4.26
CA GLY A 108 -4.39 -28.79 5.45
C GLY A 108 -3.37 -27.65 5.47
N GLU A 109 -3.89 -26.55 5.78
CA GLU A 109 -3.41 -25.32 6.35
C GLU A 109 -2.15 -25.50 7.21
N ARG A 110 -1.10 -24.72 6.93
CA ARG A 110 0.16 -24.82 7.67
C ARG A 110 0.50 -23.49 8.30
N GLY A 111 0.02 -23.29 9.53
CA GLY A 111 0.56 -22.32 10.45
C GLY A 111 1.83 -22.83 11.15
N GLN A 112 2.66 -21.93 11.63
CA GLN A 112 3.76 -22.27 12.54
C GLN A 112 3.19 -22.72 13.88
N ALA A 113 3.21 -24.01 14.18
CA ALA A 113 2.84 -24.49 15.51
C ALA A 113 3.95 -24.11 16.50
N GLN A 114 3.70 -23.12 17.33
CA GLN A 114 4.48 -22.83 18.54
C GLN A 114 3.84 -23.58 19.71
N PRO A 115 4.58 -23.98 20.76
CA PRO A 115 3.97 -24.59 21.93
C PRO A 115 2.84 -23.70 22.47
N GLY A 116 1.62 -24.26 22.50
CA GLY A 116 0.43 -23.57 23.05
C GLY A 116 -0.29 -22.61 22.13
N ARG A 117 0.30 -22.17 21.00
CA ARG A 117 -0.30 -21.24 20.04
C ARG A 117 -0.34 -21.84 18.64
N GLN A 118 -1.43 -21.62 17.95
CA GLN A 118 -1.59 -21.93 16.53
C GLN A 118 -1.88 -20.64 15.77
N ARG A 119 -1.25 -20.45 14.62
CA ARG A 119 -1.53 -19.40 13.66
C ARG A 119 -1.68 -20.07 12.29
N ILE A 120 -2.87 -20.04 11.74
CA ILE A 120 -3.26 -20.77 10.52
C ILE A 120 -3.58 -19.74 9.44
N LEU A 121 -2.96 -19.86 8.28
CA LEU A 121 -3.23 -19.02 7.12
C LEU A 121 -4.56 -19.46 6.48
N LEU A 122 -5.50 -18.53 6.30
CA LEU A 122 -6.78 -18.77 5.69
C LEU A 122 -6.89 -18.35 4.22
N ASP A 123 -5.80 -18.08 3.54
CA ASP A 123 -5.78 -17.45 2.21
C ASP A 123 -6.32 -18.33 1.08
N ALA A 124 -6.21 -19.65 1.19
CA ALA A 124 -6.65 -20.56 0.14
C ALA A 124 -8.19 -20.68 0.07
N ASP A 125 -8.72 -20.97 -1.12
CA ASP A 125 -10.07 -21.47 -1.39
C ASP A 125 -11.22 -20.62 -0.83
N TRP A 126 -11.19 -19.31 -1.05
CA TRP A 126 -12.32 -18.43 -0.81
C TRP A 126 -13.32 -18.50 -1.96
N ARG A 127 -14.61 -18.45 -1.66
CA ARG A 127 -15.67 -18.18 -2.64
C ARG A 127 -15.81 -16.67 -2.79
N PHE A 128 -15.86 -16.16 -4.01
CA PHE A 128 -15.93 -14.74 -4.29
C PHE A 128 -17.07 -14.40 -5.24
N HIS A 129 -17.77 -13.30 -4.96
CA HIS A 129 -18.77 -12.71 -5.85
C HIS A 129 -18.48 -11.22 -6.03
N ARG A 130 -18.39 -10.79 -7.28
CA ARG A 130 -18.18 -9.38 -7.62
C ARG A 130 -19.52 -8.67 -7.72
N GLY A 131 -19.69 -7.58 -7.00
CA GLY A 131 -20.90 -6.75 -6.97
C GLY A 131 -21.89 -7.17 -5.87
N GLU A 132 -22.98 -6.43 -5.81
CA GLU A 132 -24.07 -6.70 -4.87
C GLU A 132 -24.91 -7.92 -5.28
N ILE A 133 -25.51 -8.57 -4.31
CA ILE A 133 -26.45 -9.67 -4.55
C ILE A 133 -27.86 -9.08 -4.70
N PRO A 134 -28.54 -9.31 -5.84
CA PRO A 134 -29.89 -8.79 -6.03
C PRO A 134 -30.86 -9.23 -4.92
N GLY A 135 -31.53 -8.26 -4.30
CA GLY A 135 -32.49 -8.49 -3.21
C GLY A 135 -31.87 -8.72 -1.83
N VAL A 136 -30.55 -8.59 -1.69
CA VAL A 136 -29.84 -8.58 -0.41
C VAL A 136 -29.43 -7.15 -0.09
N ALA A 137 -29.96 -6.58 0.98
CA ALA A 137 -29.52 -5.29 1.51
C ALA A 137 -28.75 -5.53 2.81
N ILE A 138 -27.56 -4.93 2.91
CA ILE A 138 -26.81 -4.86 4.16
C ILE A 138 -27.33 -3.64 4.89
N GLN A 139 -28.07 -3.85 5.96
CA GLN A 139 -28.65 -2.77 6.76
C GLN A 139 -28.15 -2.84 8.18
N PRO A 140 -27.88 -1.66 8.81
CA PRO A 140 -27.70 -1.62 10.26
C PRO A 140 -28.93 -2.20 10.95
N GLY A 141 -28.72 -3.02 11.97
CA GLY A 141 -29.79 -3.49 12.83
C GLY A 141 -30.40 -2.34 13.67
N GLY A 142 -31.57 -2.59 14.28
CA GLY A 142 -32.14 -1.67 15.25
C GLY A 142 -33.34 -0.83 14.77
N THR A 143 -33.73 0.14 15.58
CA THR A 143 -34.90 1.02 15.33
C THR A 143 -34.47 2.32 14.67
N PRO A 144 -34.99 2.67 13.48
CA PRO A 144 -34.64 3.92 12.81
C PRO A 144 -35.05 5.15 13.63
N VAL A 145 -34.17 6.12 13.71
CA VAL A 145 -34.39 7.45 14.34
C VAL A 145 -34.49 8.47 13.23
N THR A 146 -35.71 8.80 12.79
CA THR A 146 -35.96 9.50 11.53
C THR A 146 -36.39 10.96 11.69
N HIS A 147 -36.82 11.39 12.88
CA HIS A 147 -37.38 12.72 13.12
C HIS A 147 -36.52 13.48 14.12
N TRP A 148 -36.12 14.68 13.71
CA TRP A 148 -35.30 15.57 14.49
C TRP A 148 -35.92 16.98 14.56
N ARG A 149 -35.62 17.69 15.61
CA ARG A 149 -35.75 19.15 15.67
C ARG A 149 -34.38 19.75 15.44
N TRP A 150 -34.25 20.74 14.58
CA TRP A 150 -32.97 21.37 14.32
C TRP A 150 -33.08 22.91 14.40
N MET A 151 -31.94 23.54 14.70
CA MET A 151 -31.79 24.99 14.77
C MET A 151 -30.39 25.39 14.31
N ALA A 152 -30.27 26.45 13.50
CA ALA A 152 -28.97 27.02 13.15
C ALA A 152 -28.35 27.74 14.37
N ASP A 153 -27.03 27.61 14.52
CA ASP A 153 -26.25 28.28 15.56
C ASP A 153 -25.13 29.10 14.90
N ASP A 154 -25.52 30.28 14.37
CA ASP A 154 -24.60 31.15 13.62
C ASP A 154 -23.55 31.84 14.52
N ALA A 155 -23.76 31.84 15.82
CA ALA A 155 -22.81 32.41 16.78
C ALA A 155 -21.70 31.41 17.22
N GLY A 156 -21.81 30.14 16.78
CA GLY A 156 -20.97 29.04 17.22
C GLY A 156 -21.45 28.36 18.51
N PRO A 157 -20.83 27.25 18.93
CA PRO A 157 -21.33 26.42 20.03
C PRO A 157 -21.14 27.07 21.40
N THR A 158 -21.77 28.24 21.62
CA THR A 158 -21.50 29.09 22.78
C THR A 158 -22.21 28.68 24.06
N ASP A 159 -23.18 27.77 24.00
CA ASP A 159 -23.99 27.35 25.17
C ASP A 159 -24.36 25.86 25.06
N ALA A 160 -23.31 25.00 24.90
CA ALA A 160 -23.51 23.58 24.66
C ALA A 160 -24.27 22.89 25.82
N ASP A 161 -24.04 23.31 27.07
CA ASP A 161 -24.69 22.72 28.24
C ASP A 161 -26.20 22.98 28.19
N ARG A 162 -26.63 24.22 27.83
CA ARG A 162 -28.05 24.56 27.68
C ARG A 162 -28.65 23.85 26.48
N MET A 163 -27.95 23.84 25.34
CA MET A 163 -28.45 23.28 24.09
C MET A 163 -28.59 21.75 24.17
N ALA A 164 -27.76 21.10 24.95
CA ALA A 164 -27.81 19.64 25.19
C ALA A 164 -28.74 19.25 26.36
N ALA A 165 -29.16 20.19 27.20
CA ALA A 165 -29.97 19.91 28.39
C ALA A 165 -31.30 19.21 28.04
N PRO A 166 -31.69 18.12 28.68
CA PRO A 166 -32.85 17.32 28.27
C PRO A 166 -34.17 18.07 28.45
N GLU A 167 -34.25 19.06 29.36
CA GLU A 167 -35.40 19.87 29.64
C GLU A 167 -35.62 21.05 28.67
N LEU A 168 -34.69 21.28 27.73
CA LEU A 168 -34.83 22.36 26.74
C LEU A 168 -36.08 22.14 25.87
N ASP A 169 -37.00 23.12 25.90
CA ASP A 169 -38.17 23.14 25.03
C ASP A 169 -37.78 23.49 23.60
N THR A 170 -38.03 22.59 22.64
CA THR A 170 -37.82 22.78 21.22
C THR A 170 -39.11 22.90 20.41
N SER A 171 -40.26 23.06 21.09
CA SER A 171 -41.57 23.15 20.42
C SER A 171 -41.81 24.47 19.68
N GLY A 172 -41.06 25.52 20.01
CA GLY A 172 -41.17 26.85 19.45
C GLY A 172 -39.86 27.52 19.11
N GLY A 173 -39.88 28.81 18.83
CA GLY A 173 -38.70 29.61 18.49
C GLY A 173 -38.15 29.30 17.10
N ASP A 174 -36.80 29.24 17.00
CA ASP A 174 -36.10 29.00 15.74
C ASP A 174 -35.95 27.51 15.42
N TRP A 175 -36.47 26.60 16.27
CA TRP A 175 -36.47 25.17 16.06
C TRP A 175 -37.42 24.72 14.94
N LYS A 176 -36.93 23.95 14.00
CA LYS A 176 -37.66 23.42 12.82
C LYS A 176 -37.62 21.89 12.82
N ASP A 177 -38.54 21.26 12.12
CA ASP A 177 -38.51 19.82 11.86
C ASP A 177 -37.46 19.49 10.79
N ALA A 178 -36.79 18.40 10.98
CA ALA A 178 -35.90 17.81 9.99
C ALA A 178 -36.02 16.27 10.00
N LYS A 179 -35.71 15.66 8.87
CA LYS A 179 -35.58 14.20 8.73
C LYS A 179 -34.11 13.83 8.48
N THR A 180 -33.74 12.63 8.85
CA THR A 180 -32.47 12.07 8.40
C THR A 180 -32.40 12.04 6.87
N GLY A 181 -31.25 12.36 6.29
CA GLY A 181 -31.07 12.48 4.85
C GLY A 181 -31.41 13.86 4.28
N GLU A 182 -31.73 14.84 5.11
CA GLU A 182 -32.07 16.21 4.67
C GLU A 182 -30.89 17.16 4.85
N ASP A 183 -30.45 17.80 3.76
CA ASP A 183 -29.51 18.94 3.83
C ASP A 183 -30.22 20.17 4.44
N THR A 184 -29.92 20.42 5.72
CA THR A 184 -30.47 21.55 6.45
C THR A 184 -29.60 22.80 6.39
N PHE A 185 -28.35 22.66 5.99
CA PHE A 185 -27.42 23.79 5.86
C PHE A 185 -27.57 24.52 4.52
N LYS A 186 -27.88 23.81 3.42
CA LYS A 186 -28.05 24.41 2.08
C LYS A 186 -26.89 25.28 1.66
N GLY A 187 -25.68 24.80 1.92
CA GLY A 187 -24.42 25.49 1.63
C GLY A 187 -24.00 26.52 2.70
N ARG A 188 -24.68 26.60 3.83
CA ARG A 188 -24.29 27.45 4.97
C ARG A 188 -23.13 26.79 5.72
N VAL A 189 -22.05 27.50 5.92
CA VAL A 189 -20.94 27.10 6.79
C VAL A 189 -21.22 27.51 8.22
N GLY A 190 -20.86 26.69 9.22
CA GLY A 190 -21.04 26.94 10.64
C GLY A 190 -21.76 25.82 11.36
N PHE A 191 -22.50 26.10 12.40
CA PHE A 191 -23.02 25.09 13.32
C PHE A 191 -24.56 25.01 13.26
N SER A 192 -25.09 23.81 13.58
CA SER A 192 -26.50 23.57 13.83
C SER A 192 -26.69 22.53 14.93
N TRP A 193 -27.72 22.72 15.75
CA TRP A 193 -28.14 21.75 16.74
C TRP A 193 -29.30 20.90 16.23
N TYR A 194 -29.21 19.58 16.48
CA TYR A 194 -30.28 18.62 16.24
C TYR A 194 -30.66 17.96 17.54
N ARG A 195 -31.98 17.74 17.74
CA ARG A 195 -32.48 17.10 18.94
C ARG A 195 -33.60 16.12 18.63
N THR A 196 -33.62 15.01 19.36
CA THR A 196 -34.73 14.05 19.32
C THR A 196 -34.87 13.34 20.66
N THR A 197 -36.04 12.77 20.92
CA THR A 197 -36.22 11.82 22.03
C THR A 197 -36.20 10.41 21.46
N LEU A 198 -35.30 9.58 21.98
CA LEU A 198 -35.16 8.22 21.53
C LEU A 198 -36.38 7.36 21.91
N PRO A 199 -36.75 6.34 21.08
CA PRO A 199 -37.71 5.31 21.47
C PRO A 199 -37.28 4.63 22.78
N ALA A 200 -38.27 4.14 23.54
CA ALA A 200 -37.96 3.30 24.69
C ALA A 200 -37.26 2.00 24.21
N ALA A 201 -36.08 1.75 24.76
CA ALA A 201 -35.33 0.52 24.51
C ALA A 201 -35.21 -0.30 25.81
N PRO A 202 -35.16 -1.62 25.73
CA PRO A 202 -34.94 -2.48 26.90
C PRO A 202 -33.51 -2.30 27.47
N ASP A 203 -33.28 -2.75 28.67
CA ASP A 203 -31.96 -2.93 29.25
C ASP A 203 -31.26 -4.15 28.62
N PRO A 204 -29.96 -4.11 28.27
CA PRO A 204 -28.95 -3.09 28.55
C PRO A 204 -28.99 -1.88 27.61
N ALA A 205 -28.31 -0.78 28.02
CA ALA A 205 -28.26 0.46 27.31
C ALA A 205 -27.77 0.27 25.88
N PRO A 206 -28.52 0.82 24.89
CA PRO A 206 -28.21 0.63 23.47
C PRO A 206 -27.05 1.54 22.98
N ALA A 207 -26.70 1.36 21.72
CA ALA A 207 -25.86 2.29 20.97
C ALA A 207 -26.71 3.07 19.95
N LEU A 208 -26.20 4.23 19.52
CA LEU A 208 -26.77 5.00 18.43
C LEU A 208 -25.79 4.94 17.24
N HIS A 209 -26.24 4.37 16.13
CA HIS A 209 -25.48 4.28 14.90
C HIS A 209 -25.88 5.41 13.95
N PHE A 210 -24.88 6.16 13.45
CA PHE A 210 -25.04 7.17 12.40
C PHE A 210 -24.37 6.64 11.13
N ASP A 211 -25.10 6.53 10.03
CA ASP A 211 -24.51 6.19 8.72
C ASP A 211 -23.75 7.37 8.11
N GLY A 212 -23.96 8.59 8.58
CA GLY A 212 -23.21 9.79 8.17
C GLY A 212 -23.79 11.08 8.76
N VAL A 213 -22.90 11.97 9.14
CA VAL A 213 -23.19 13.36 9.53
C VAL A 213 -22.17 14.25 8.82
N ASP A 214 -22.62 15.27 8.16
CA ASP A 214 -21.80 16.13 7.31
C ASP A 214 -21.59 17.51 7.94
N ASP A 215 -20.37 17.98 8.29
CA ASP A 215 -19.04 17.30 8.25
C ASP A 215 -18.66 16.65 9.57
N ASN A 216 -18.82 17.39 10.70
CA ASN A 216 -18.39 16.98 12.04
C ASN A 216 -19.58 16.91 12.99
N ALA A 217 -19.54 15.97 13.93
CA ALA A 217 -20.59 15.79 14.92
C ALA A 217 -20.07 15.76 16.35
N THR A 218 -20.79 16.37 17.28
CA THR A 218 -20.64 16.11 18.72
C THR A 218 -21.98 15.65 19.28
N VAL A 219 -21.99 14.45 19.87
CA VAL A 219 -23.22 13.79 20.34
C VAL A 219 -23.33 13.85 21.85
N TYR A 220 -24.49 14.25 22.34
CA TYR A 220 -24.87 14.34 23.74
C TYR A 220 -26.08 13.45 24.02
N LEU A 221 -26.11 12.79 25.18
CA LEU A 221 -27.28 12.12 25.69
C LEU A 221 -27.64 12.69 27.08
N ASN A 222 -28.87 13.13 27.25
CA ASN A 222 -29.37 13.69 28.52
C ASN A 222 -28.48 14.81 29.11
N GLY A 223 -27.86 15.63 28.24
CA GLY A 223 -26.95 16.71 28.62
C GLY A 223 -25.48 16.31 28.73
N GLN A 224 -25.16 15.01 28.75
CA GLN A 224 -23.78 14.54 28.84
C GLN A 224 -23.18 14.35 27.45
N LYS A 225 -22.02 14.93 27.16
CA LYS A 225 -21.25 14.65 25.96
C LYS A 225 -20.75 13.21 25.98
N LEU A 226 -21.04 12.45 24.90
CA LEU A 226 -20.64 11.03 24.76
C LEU A 226 -19.55 10.83 23.72
N ALA A 227 -19.66 11.49 22.55
CA ALA A 227 -18.74 11.29 21.44
C ALA A 227 -18.55 12.56 20.60
N SER A 228 -17.45 12.62 19.89
CA SER A 228 -17.24 13.52 18.76
C SER A 228 -16.78 12.69 17.57
N HIS A 229 -17.19 13.07 16.38
CA HIS A 229 -16.85 12.44 15.11
C HIS A 229 -16.43 13.48 14.09
N GLN A 230 -15.49 13.15 13.20
CA GLN A 230 -15.04 13.98 12.09
C GLN A 230 -15.14 13.20 10.79
N GLY A 231 -15.66 13.83 9.76
CA GLY A 231 -15.77 13.24 8.43
C GLY A 231 -17.21 13.23 7.92
N TRP A 232 -17.41 13.86 6.77
CA TRP A 232 -18.71 14.17 6.18
C TRP A 232 -19.53 12.94 5.77
N ASP A 233 -18.91 11.80 5.50
CA ASP A 233 -19.57 10.61 4.97
C ASP A 233 -19.19 9.31 5.71
N LEU A 234 -18.52 9.42 6.87
CA LEU A 234 -18.09 8.26 7.65
C LEU A 234 -19.15 7.87 8.67
N PRO A 235 -19.62 6.63 8.73
CA PRO A 235 -20.50 6.16 9.77
C PRO A 235 -19.75 5.92 11.08
N PHE A 236 -20.46 6.10 12.21
CA PHE A 236 -19.90 5.92 13.54
C PHE A 236 -20.98 5.46 14.54
N ASP A 237 -20.50 4.82 15.62
CA ASP A 237 -21.32 4.33 16.71
C ASP A 237 -21.07 5.12 17.98
N VAL A 238 -22.14 5.42 18.71
CA VAL A 238 -22.10 6.11 20.01
C VAL A 238 -22.68 5.21 21.09
N ASN A 239 -21.82 4.77 22.02
CA ASN A 239 -22.27 3.99 23.18
C ASN A 239 -23.03 4.91 24.15
N LEU A 240 -24.30 4.57 24.45
CA LEU A 240 -25.19 5.38 25.27
C LEU A 240 -25.13 5.03 26.77
N ALA A 241 -24.42 3.97 27.17
CA ALA A 241 -24.51 3.37 28.51
C ALA A 241 -24.24 4.33 29.65
N SER A 242 -23.28 5.27 29.51
CA SER A 242 -22.87 6.17 30.61
C SER A 242 -23.91 7.24 30.96
N ALA A 243 -24.84 7.54 30.06
CA ALA A 243 -25.87 8.55 30.25
C ALA A 243 -27.31 8.01 30.04
N TRP A 244 -27.46 6.70 29.76
CA TRP A 244 -28.75 6.07 29.50
C TRP A 244 -29.64 6.02 30.74
N LYS A 245 -30.90 6.42 30.62
CA LYS A 245 -31.93 6.33 31.69
C LYS A 245 -32.86 5.16 31.35
N ALA A 246 -32.68 4.04 32.03
CA ALA A 246 -33.55 2.88 31.89
C ALA A 246 -35.01 3.24 32.21
N GLY A 247 -35.95 2.95 31.31
CA GLY A 247 -37.39 3.19 31.51
C GLY A 247 -37.80 4.67 31.49
N GLY A 248 -36.90 5.62 31.21
CA GLY A 248 -37.19 7.04 31.14
C GLY A 248 -37.00 7.60 29.73
N PRO A 249 -37.43 8.86 29.48
CA PRO A 249 -37.11 9.49 28.22
C PRO A 249 -35.60 9.76 28.11
N ASN A 250 -35.01 9.42 26.96
CA ASN A 250 -33.62 9.69 26.62
C ASN A 250 -33.59 10.71 25.48
N VAL A 251 -33.01 11.88 25.76
CA VAL A 251 -32.94 12.98 24.79
C VAL A 251 -31.53 13.03 24.23
N VAL A 252 -31.42 12.87 22.92
CA VAL A 252 -30.17 13.06 22.15
C VAL A 252 -30.13 14.48 21.62
N ALA A 253 -28.98 15.12 21.78
CA ALA A 253 -28.62 16.35 21.08
C ALA A 253 -27.35 16.11 20.26
N VAL A 254 -27.33 16.61 19.03
CA VAL A 254 -26.18 16.55 18.14
C VAL A 254 -25.84 17.96 17.67
N LEU A 255 -24.64 18.41 17.97
CA LEU A 255 -24.07 19.60 17.36
C LEU A 255 -23.37 19.18 16.08
N VAL A 256 -23.82 19.72 14.96
CA VAL A 256 -23.21 19.47 13.64
C VAL A 256 -22.48 20.74 13.21
N GLU A 257 -21.22 20.57 12.79
CA GLU A 257 -20.42 21.61 12.16
C GLU A 257 -20.28 21.29 10.67
N ASN A 258 -20.77 22.20 9.82
CA ASN A 258 -20.55 22.14 8.38
C ASN A 258 -19.44 23.11 7.98
N THR A 259 -18.40 22.62 7.32
CA THR A 259 -17.24 23.41 6.88
C THR A 259 -17.33 23.81 5.40
N ALA A 260 -18.10 23.05 4.60
CA ALA A 260 -18.35 23.36 3.19
C ALA A 260 -19.50 22.52 2.62
N GLY A 261 -20.22 23.02 1.62
CA GLY A 261 -21.15 22.22 0.83
C GLY A 261 -22.53 21.98 1.48
N GLU A 262 -23.04 20.77 1.34
CA GLU A 262 -24.22 20.26 2.05
C GLU A 262 -23.88 20.07 3.52
N GLY A 263 -24.88 19.91 4.39
CA GLY A 263 -24.59 19.65 5.80
C GLY A 263 -25.80 19.19 6.60
N GLY A 264 -25.54 18.42 7.67
CA GLY A 264 -26.56 17.92 8.57
C GLY A 264 -26.43 16.44 8.90
N ILE A 265 -27.50 15.86 9.45
CA ILE A 265 -27.62 14.40 9.58
C ILE A 265 -28.08 13.85 8.24
N THR A 266 -27.13 13.67 7.33
CA THR A 266 -27.34 13.38 5.89
C THR A 266 -27.62 11.93 5.58
N ALA A 267 -27.44 11.03 6.53
CA ALA A 267 -27.65 9.58 6.38
C ALA A 267 -28.48 8.99 7.53
N PRO A 268 -29.03 7.75 7.38
CA PRO A 268 -29.87 7.12 8.39
C PRO A 268 -29.21 7.01 9.78
N VAL A 269 -30.04 7.08 10.83
CA VAL A 269 -29.63 6.89 12.23
C VAL A 269 -30.45 5.75 12.83
N PHE A 270 -29.80 4.84 13.57
CA PHE A 270 -30.44 3.67 14.19
C PHE A 270 -30.12 3.58 15.68
N LEU A 271 -31.16 3.29 16.47
CA LEU A 271 -30.98 2.89 17.87
C LEU A 271 -30.83 1.38 17.90
N GLN A 272 -29.68 0.87 18.34
CA GLN A 272 -29.31 -0.54 18.31
C GLN A 272 -29.14 -1.10 19.73
N GLU A 273 -29.74 -2.23 20.06
CA GLU A 273 -29.47 -2.95 21.32
C GLU A 273 -28.04 -3.50 21.35
N THR A 274 -27.57 -3.96 20.20
CA THR A 274 -26.19 -4.36 19.97
C THR A 274 -25.72 -3.70 18.67
N PRO A 275 -24.63 -2.94 18.66
CA PRO A 275 -24.09 -2.36 17.44
C PRO A 275 -23.83 -3.42 16.40
N GLY A 276 -24.26 -3.19 15.16
CA GLY A 276 -23.97 -4.13 14.09
C GLY A 276 -24.92 -4.10 12.91
N TYR A 277 -24.65 -5.03 11.99
CA TYR A 277 -25.40 -5.22 10.76
C TYR A 277 -26.08 -6.60 10.78
N GLU A 278 -27.33 -6.65 10.35
CA GLU A 278 -28.07 -7.91 10.24
C GLU A 278 -27.42 -8.84 9.22
N ALA A 279 -27.40 -10.14 9.55
CA ALA A 279 -26.93 -11.14 8.60
C ALA A 279 -27.99 -11.37 7.53
N ALA A 280 -27.65 -11.08 6.28
CA ALA A 280 -28.51 -11.30 5.12
C ALA A 280 -27.73 -11.97 3.99
N GLY A 281 -28.40 -12.75 3.14
CA GLY A 281 -27.80 -13.36 1.97
C GLY A 281 -26.49 -14.11 2.26
N PRO A 282 -25.36 -13.65 1.68
CA PRO A 282 -24.05 -14.32 1.88
C PRO A 282 -23.52 -14.35 3.31
N ALA A 283 -24.01 -13.47 4.19
CA ALA A 283 -23.63 -13.51 5.61
C ALA A 283 -24.23 -14.72 6.36
N LEU A 284 -25.29 -15.31 5.82
CA LEU A 284 -25.93 -16.49 6.42
C LEU A 284 -25.14 -17.78 6.12
N PRO A 285 -24.95 -18.69 7.10
CA PRO A 285 -24.21 -19.94 6.89
C PRO A 285 -24.78 -20.81 5.78
N GLY A 286 -26.12 -20.87 5.64
CA GLY A 286 -26.83 -21.69 4.67
C GLY A 286 -26.91 -21.13 3.25
N PHE A 287 -26.29 -19.98 2.97
CA PHE A 287 -26.30 -19.40 1.61
C PHE A 287 -25.55 -20.30 0.63
N ASP A 288 -26.14 -20.52 -0.57
CA ASP A 288 -25.55 -21.36 -1.61
C ASP A 288 -24.54 -20.57 -2.46
N ASP A 289 -23.26 -20.75 -2.15
CA ASP A 289 -22.13 -20.12 -2.86
C ASP A 289 -21.41 -21.05 -3.85
N ARG A 290 -21.96 -22.25 -4.14
CA ARG A 290 -21.31 -23.26 -5.00
C ARG A 290 -21.05 -22.78 -6.42
N ALA A 291 -21.84 -21.84 -6.91
CA ALA A 291 -21.68 -21.23 -8.24
C ALA A 291 -20.60 -20.14 -8.27
N TRP A 292 -20.12 -19.67 -7.12
CA TRP A 292 -19.12 -18.63 -7.06
C TRP A 292 -17.73 -19.17 -7.44
N PRO A 293 -16.91 -18.41 -8.17
CA PRO A 293 -15.53 -18.76 -8.42
C PRO A 293 -14.75 -18.90 -7.12
N THR A 294 -13.72 -19.72 -7.15
CA THR A 294 -12.75 -19.84 -6.07
C THR A 294 -11.58 -18.89 -6.34
N VAL A 295 -11.22 -18.09 -5.33
CA VAL A 295 -10.05 -17.21 -5.34
C VAL A 295 -9.13 -17.55 -4.17
N HIS A 296 -7.89 -17.13 -4.27
CA HIS A 296 -6.88 -17.18 -3.22
C HIS A 296 -6.49 -15.75 -2.83
N LEU A 297 -6.20 -15.53 -1.55
CA LEU A 297 -5.67 -14.25 -1.08
C LEU A 297 -4.13 -14.24 -1.22
N PRO A 298 -3.52 -13.08 -1.39
CA PRO A 298 -4.08 -11.75 -1.61
C PRO A 298 -4.91 -11.63 -2.88
N HIS A 299 -6.04 -10.93 -2.85
CA HIS A 299 -6.93 -10.79 -4.00
C HIS A 299 -7.42 -9.36 -4.19
N ASP A 300 -7.21 -8.81 -5.37
CA ASP A 300 -7.70 -7.51 -5.83
C ASP A 300 -8.63 -7.73 -7.03
N PHE A 301 -9.94 -7.62 -6.79
CA PHE A 301 -10.92 -7.85 -7.84
C PHE A 301 -11.08 -6.66 -8.80
N MET A 302 -10.57 -5.48 -8.43
CA MET A 302 -10.63 -4.31 -9.30
C MET A 302 -9.75 -4.49 -10.54
N VAL A 303 -8.55 -5.03 -10.38
CA VAL A 303 -7.59 -5.26 -11.47
C VAL A 303 -8.06 -6.31 -12.49
N GLU A 304 -9.09 -7.08 -12.17
CA GLU A 304 -9.76 -8.03 -13.09
C GLU A 304 -10.75 -7.34 -14.03
N GLY A 305 -11.02 -6.04 -13.80
CA GLY A 305 -11.93 -5.23 -14.58
C GLY A 305 -11.39 -4.87 -15.96
N ARG A 306 -12.20 -4.11 -16.70
CA ARG A 306 -11.80 -3.51 -17.98
C ARG A 306 -11.71 -2.00 -17.80
N PHE A 307 -10.71 -1.40 -18.39
CA PHE A 307 -10.56 0.05 -18.40
C PHE A 307 -11.73 0.72 -19.12
N ASP A 308 -12.26 1.78 -18.51
CA ASP A 308 -13.39 2.57 -19.01
C ASP A 308 -13.05 4.06 -18.91
N PRO A 309 -13.03 4.81 -20.04
CA PRO A 309 -12.72 6.24 -20.01
C PRO A 309 -13.71 7.08 -19.15
N GLY A 310 -14.89 6.54 -18.83
CA GLY A 310 -15.87 7.16 -17.94
C GLY A 310 -15.65 6.88 -16.46
N ALA A 311 -14.73 5.97 -16.11
CA ALA A 311 -14.39 5.68 -14.72
C ALA A 311 -13.38 6.72 -14.16
N ASP A 312 -13.21 6.72 -12.83
CA ASP A 312 -12.33 7.67 -12.16
C ASP A 312 -10.86 7.46 -12.56
N ARG A 313 -10.23 8.54 -13.02
CA ARG A 313 -8.81 8.58 -13.40
C ARG A 313 -7.86 8.22 -12.27
N ASN A 314 -8.21 8.59 -11.02
CA ASN A 314 -7.40 8.29 -9.85
C ASN A 314 -7.42 6.79 -9.52
N ARG A 315 -8.43 6.06 -10.00
CA ARG A 315 -8.53 4.59 -9.93
C ARG A 315 -7.95 3.90 -11.16
N GLY A 316 -7.14 4.60 -11.97
CA GLY A 316 -6.59 4.08 -13.21
C GLY A 316 -7.66 3.72 -14.23
N PHE A 317 -8.80 4.44 -14.24
CA PHE A 317 -9.94 4.18 -15.12
C PHE A 317 -10.53 2.77 -15.01
N LEU A 318 -10.43 2.13 -13.84
CA LEU A 318 -11.10 0.87 -13.53
C LEU A 318 -12.42 1.13 -12.78
N PRO A 319 -13.56 0.62 -13.28
CA PRO A 319 -14.85 0.80 -12.63
C PRO A 319 -14.89 0.15 -11.24
N VAL A 320 -15.35 0.90 -10.24
CA VAL A 320 -15.45 0.46 -8.85
C VAL A 320 -16.76 -0.27 -8.60
N THR A 321 -16.69 -1.36 -7.84
CA THR A 321 -17.85 -2.14 -7.39
C THR A 321 -17.57 -2.79 -6.03
N THR A 322 -18.60 -3.32 -5.36
CA THR A 322 -18.46 -4.08 -4.12
C THR A 322 -18.03 -5.53 -4.38
N GLY A 323 -17.74 -6.27 -3.32
CA GLY A 323 -17.44 -7.69 -3.40
C GLY A 323 -17.80 -8.47 -2.14
N TRP A 324 -18.20 -9.72 -2.31
CA TRP A 324 -18.46 -10.67 -1.25
C TRP A 324 -17.44 -11.80 -1.27
N TYR A 325 -16.90 -12.11 -0.09
CA TYR A 325 -16.02 -13.24 0.14
C TYR A 325 -16.66 -14.19 1.14
N ARG A 326 -16.50 -15.51 0.93
CA ARG A 326 -16.92 -16.54 1.87
C ARG A 326 -15.84 -17.60 2.02
N LYS A 327 -15.55 -17.97 3.27
CA LYS A 327 -14.57 -19.00 3.62
C LYS A 327 -15.20 -20.01 4.57
N SER A 328 -15.24 -21.26 4.15
CA SER A 328 -15.60 -22.37 5.05
C SER A 328 -14.33 -22.98 5.65
N PHE A 329 -14.33 -23.21 6.96
CA PHE A 329 -13.24 -23.86 7.68
C PHE A 329 -13.75 -24.66 8.88
N LYS A 330 -12.93 -25.59 9.39
CA LYS A 330 -13.27 -26.42 10.54
C LYS A 330 -12.41 -26.06 11.75
N LEU A 331 -13.05 -26.02 12.91
CA LEU A 331 -12.34 -25.90 14.19
C LEU A 331 -12.39 -27.26 14.92
N PRO A 332 -11.26 -27.74 15.45
CA PRO A 332 -11.26 -28.91 16.29
C PRO A 332 -12.12 -28.72 17.55
N GLY A 333 -12.82 -29.75 18.00
CA GLY A 333 -13.55 -29.71 19.27
C GLY A 333 -12.65 -29.45 20.48
N SER A 334 -11.36 -29.80 20.36
CA SER A 334 -10.33 -29.53 21.37
C SER A 334 -9.96 -28.06 21.51
N ASP A 335 -10.39 -27.19 20.60
CA ASP A 335 -10.12 -25.75 20.70
C ASP A 335 -11.16 -25.01 21.55
N ARG A 336 -12.22 -25.71 21.99
CA ARG A 336 -13.18 -25.16 22.97
C ARG A 336 -12.47 -24.74 24.25
N GLY A 337 -12.68 -23.49 24.65
CA GLY A 337 -12.05 -22.89 25.82
C GLY A 337 -10.68 -22.29 25.55
N LYS A 338 -10.22 -22.24 24.28
CA LYS A 338 -9.11 -21.37 23.86
C LYS A 338 -9.60 -19.98 23.53
N SER A 339 -8.73 -19.00 23.53
CA SER A 339 -8.95 -17.67 22.93
C SER A 339 -8.70 -17.78 21.44
N LEU A 340 -9.72 -17.45 20.63
CA LEU A 340 -9.69 -17.56 19.18
C LEU A 340 -9.94 -16.19 18.55
N TRP A 341 -9.12 -15.81 17.56
CA TRP A 341 -9.35 -14.58 16.81
C TRP A 341 -8.92 -14.72 15.35
N ILE A 342 -9.53 -13.89 14.50
CA ILE A 342 -9.13 -13.76 13.10
C ILE A 342 -8.43 -12.41 12.94
N ASP A 343 -7.20 -12.41 12.39
CA ASP A 343 -6.46 -11.22 11.97
C ASP A 343 -6.65 -11.01 10.46
N PHE A 344 -7.04 -9.81 10.08
CA PHE A 344 -6.96 -9.30 8.71
C PHE A 344 -5.79 -8.32 8.62
N GLU A 345 -4.83 -8.57 7.74
CA GLU A 345 -3.70 -7.67 7.55
C GLU A 345 -4.07 -6.42 6.74
N GLY A 346 -5.13 -6.49 5.92
CA GLY A 346 -5.70 -5.37 5.19
C GLY A 346 -6.80 -5.79 4.23
N VAL A 347 -7.87 -5.00 4.21
CA VAL A 347 -9.02 -5.15 3.29
C VAL A 347 -9.37 -3.78 2.73
N PHE A 348 -9.28 -3.58 1.44
CA PHE A 348 -9.67 -2.31 0.84
C PHE A 348 -11.08 -2.41 0.26
N ARG A 349 -12.07 -1.64 0.82
CA ARG A 349 -12.13 -0.99 2.14
C ARG A 349 -13.55 -1.19 2.70
N ASP A 350 -13.88 -0.51 3.81
CA ASP A 350 -15.21 -0.56 4.45
C ASP A 350 -15.74 -2.00 4.53
N SER A 351 -14.96 -2.83 5.22
CA SER A 351 -15.27 -4.25 5.33
C SER A 351 -16.23 -4.54 6.49
N ARG A 352 -17.24 -5.38 6.23
CA ARG A 352 -18.16 -5.92 7.23
C ARG A 352 -17.96 -7.41 7.31
N VAL A 353 -17.83 -7.96 8.51
CA VAL A 353 -17.41 -9.34 8.74
C VAL A 353 -18.42 -10.08 9.60
N TRP A 354 -18.82 -11.28 9.18
CA TRP A 354 -19.70 -12.17 9.93
C TRP A 354 -19.05 -13.56 10.06
N LEU A 355 -19.28 -14.21 11.20
CA LEU A 355 -18.97 -15.62 11.40
C LEU A 355 -20.25 -16.37 11.79
N ASN A 356 -20.60 -17.39 11.01
CA ASN A 356 -21.82 -18.20 11.23
C ASN A 356 -23.11 -17.37 11.33
N GLY A 357 -23.17 -16.22 10.64
CA GLY A 357 -24.30 -15.28 10.72
C GLY A 357 -24.20 -14.26 11.86
N HIS A 358 -23.21 -14.35 12.74
CA HIS A 358 -22.97 -13.38 13.80
C HIS A 358 -22.07 -12.28 13.27
N PHE A 359 -22.49 -11.02 13.35
CA PHE A 359 -21.70 -9.87 12.99
C PHE A 359 -20.51 -9.73 13.95
N LEU A 360 -19.29 -9.69 13.40
CA LEU A 360 -18.06 -9.54 14.19
C LEU A 360 -17.63 -8.08 14.30
N GLY A 361 -17.87 -7.29 13.24
CA GLY A 361 -17.49 -5.88 13.22
C GLY A 361 -17.35 -5.32 11.81
N ARG A 362 -17.17 -4.01 11.76
CA ARG A 362 -16.88 -3.21 10.58
C ARG A 362 -15.50 -2.59 10.72
N HIS A 363 -14.75 -2.51 9.63
CA HIS A 363 -13.47 -1.80 9.58
C HIS A 363 -13.46 -0.89 8.36
N LEU A 364 -13.30 0.42 8.58
CA LEU A 364 -13.41 1.44 7.56
C LEU A 364 -12.13 1.60 6.75
N SER A 365 -10.98 1.66 7.43
CA SER A 365 -9.69 1.88 6.79
C SER A 365 -9.34 0.77 5.80
N GLY A 366 -8.87 1.17 4.62
CA GLY A 366 -8.37 0.22 3.62
C GLY A 366 -6.98 -0.32 3.94
N TYR A 367 -6.25 0.28 4.89
CA TYR A 367 -4.81 0.06 5.01
C TYR A 367 -4.34 -0.52 6.34
N THR A 368 -5.10 -0.31 7.42
CA THR A 368 -4.72 -0.79 8.74
C THR A 368 -5.11 -2.24 8.97
N SER A 369 -4.32 -2.96 9.77
CA SER A 369 -4.64 -4.32 10.19
C SER A 369 -5.64 -4.31 11.35
N PHE A 370 -6.58 -5.25 11.35
CA PHE A 370 -7.61 -5.37 12.37
C PHE A 370 -7.88 -6.84 12.74
N ARG A 371 -8.59 -7.06 13.84
CA ARG A 371 -8.91 -8.40 14.33
C ARG A 371 -10.25 -8.48 15.02
N TYR A 372 -10.83 -9.68 14.98
CA TYR A 372 -12.05 -9.99 15.71
C TYR A 372 -11.88 -11.24 16.57
N ASP A 373 -12.30 -11.16 17.84
CA ASP A 373 -12.48 -12.35 18.69
C ASP A 373 -13.66 -13.17 18.16
N ILE A 374 -13.42 -14.45 17.93
CA ILE A 374 -14.43 -15.37 17.43
C ILE A 374 -14.81 -16.45 18.44
N SER A 375 -14.27 -16.40 19.66
CA SER A 375 -14.41 -17.45 20.66
C SER A 375 -15.88 -17.80 20.98
N GLN A 376 -16.79 -16.81 20.91
CA GLN A 376 -18.21 -17.01 21.20
C GLN A 376 -19.04 -17.39 19.97
N ALA A 377 -18.67 -16.91 18.77
CA ALA A 377 -19.39 -17.14 17.52
C ALA A 377 -18.99 -18.44 16.81
N ALA A 378 -17.90 -19.08 17.25
CA ALA A 378 -17.30 -20.23 16.57
C ALA A 378 -18.04 -21.56 16.89
N SER A 379 -18.20 -22.38 15.87
CA SER A 379 -18.66 -23.78 15.96
C SER A 379 -17.49 -24.73 16.21
N TYR A 380 -17.38 -25.27 17.41
CA TYR A 380 -16.31 -26.19 17.79
C TYR A 380 -16.67 -27.64 17.42
N GLY A 381 -15.81 -28.31 16.66
CA GLY A 381 -16.01 -29.65 16.12
C GLY A 381 -16.88 -29.69 14.86
N GLY A 382 -17.24 -28.52 14.33
CA GLY A 382 -18.09 -28.36 13.17
C GLY A 382 -17.52 -27.41 12.11
N ASP A 383 -18.32 -27.15 11.09
CA ASP A 383 -18.03 -26.19 10.05
C ASP A 383 -18.33 -24.76 10.54
N ASN A 384 -17.49 -23.84 10.12
CA ASN A 384 -17.64 -22.41 10.30
C ASN A 384 -17.63 -21.72 8.94
N VAL A 385 -18.44 -20.67 8.80
CA VAL A 385 -18.50 -19.85 7.59
C VAL A 385 -18.19 -18.41 7.95
N LEU A 386 -17.06 -17.92 7.46
CA LEU A 386 -16.65 -16.53 7.53
C LEU A 386 -17.11 -15.82 6.27
N ALA A 387 -17.89 -14.76 6.41
CA ALA A 387 -18.36 -13.93 5.30
C ALA A 387 -17.80 -12.51 5.45
N VAL A 388 -17.33 -11.94 4.36
CA VAL A 388 -16.77 -10.58 4.32
C VAL A 388 -17.40 -9.84 3.15
N HIS A 389 -18.05 -8.71 3.43
CA HIS A 389 -18.45 -7.73 2.42
C HIS A 389 -17.41 -6.62 2.34
N VAL A 390 -17.04 -6.22 1.13
CA VAL A 390 -16.03 -5.20 0.86
C VAL A 390 -16.63 -4.12 -0.02
N ASP A 391 -16.56 -2.87 0.41
CA ASP A 391 -17.12 -1.71 -0.32
C ASP A 391 -16.03 -0.65 -0.61
N PRO A 392 -15.30 -0.75 -1.73
CA PRO A 392 -14.26 0.20 -2.10
C PRO A 392 -14.78 1.44 -2.84
N ARG A 393 -16.09 1.70 -2.86
CA ARG A 393 -16.67 2.83 -3.60
C ARG A 393 -16.24 4.19 -3.07
N ARG A 394 -15.96 4.31 -1.77
CA ARG A 394 -15.29 5.47 -1.18
C ARG A 394 -13.79 5.33 -1.36
N PHE A 395 -13.06 6.43 -1.46
CA PHE A 395 -11.61 6.45 -1.65
C PHE A 395 -10.92 7.17 -0.49
N GLU A 396 -9.64 6.86 -0.30
CA GLU A 396 -8.80 7.50 0.71
C GLU A 396 -7.67 8.33 0.09
N GLY A 397 -7.45 8.19 -1.22
CA GLY A 397 -6.39 8.90 -1.95
C GLY A 397 -6.67 9.08 -3.44
N TRP A 398 -5.74 9.73 -4.12
CA TRP A 398 -5.84 10.05 -5.56
C TRP A 398 -4.98 9.14 -6.44
N TRP A 399 -4.82 7.88 -6.01
CA TRP A 399 -4.13 6.80 -6.71
C TRP A 399 -4.98 5.54 -6.71
N TYR A 400 -4.52 4.49 -7.40
CA TYR A 400 -5.18 3.21 -7.41
C TYR A 400 -5.02 2.49 -6.07
N GLU A 401 -6.10 2.29 -5.40
CA GLU A 401 -6.15 1.67 -4.07
C GLU A 401 -6.63 0.22 -4.11
N GLY A 402 -7.11 -0.25 -5.28
CA GLY A 402 -7.64 -1.60 -5.46
C GLY A 402 -9.00 -1.83 -4.82
N GLY A 403 -9.32 -3.11 -4.58
CA GLY A 403 -10.55 -3.53 -3.90
C GLY A 403 -10.51 -5.02 -3.57
N GLY A 404 -10.71 -5.37 -2.30
CA GLY A 404 -10.74 -6.77 -1.87
C GLY A 404 -9.93 -7.06 -0.62
N ILE A 405 -9.84 -8.34 -0.28
CA ILE A 405 -8.95 -8.84 0.77
C ILE A 405 -7.56 -8.98 0.14
N TYR A 406 -6.81 -7.88 0.12
CA TYR A 406 -5.56 -7.78 -0.65
C TYR A 406 -4.30 -8.07 0.16
N ARG A 407 -4.46 -8.49 1.43
CA ARG A 407 -3.42 -8.97 2.34
C ARG A 407 -3.88 -10.27 3.00
N HIS A 408 -3.03 -10.88 3.82
CA HIS A 408 -3.30 -12.16 4.46
C HIS A 408 -4.43 -12.12 5.49
N VAL A 409 -5.08 -13.28 5.66
CA VAL A 409 -6.05 -13.54 6.73
C VAL A 409 -5.58 -14.72 7.58
N TRP A 410 -5.52 -14.53 8.91
CA TRP A 410 -5.00 -15.52 9.84
C TRP A 410 -6.04 -15.92 10.88
N LEU A 411 -6.21 -17.22 11.09
CA LEU A 411 -6.89 -17.76 12.25
C LEU A 411 -5.88 -18.06 13.35
N ASN A 412 -6.11 -17.53 14.53
CA ASN A 412 -5.24 -17.70 15.68
C ASN A 412 -5.99 -18.43 16.79
N ALA A 413 -5.29 -19.35 17.47
CA ALA A 413 -5.78 -20.04 18.65
C ALA A 413 -4.69 -20.07 19.72
N ALA A 414 -4.99 -19.59 20.90
CA ALA A 414 -4.07 -19.55 22.03
C ALA A 414 -4.74 -20.08 23.31
N ASN A 415 -3.91 -20.42 24.31
CA ASN A 415 -4.42 -20.68 25.66
C ASN A 415 -5.10 -19.40 26.19
N PRO A 416 -6.16 -19.48 27.00
CA PRO A 416 -6.79 -18.29 27.60
C PRO A 416 -5.83 -17.46 28.48
N LEU A 417 -4.73 -18.03 28.91
CA LEU A 417 -3.61 -17.31 29.49
C LEU A 417 -2.47 -17.26 28.47
N HIS A 418 -2.24 -16.09 27.85
CA HIS A 418 -1.36 -15.96 26.69
C HIS A 418 -0.69 -14.59 26.59
N VAL A 419 0.30 -14.47 25.69
CA VAL A 419 0.88 -13.18 25.28
C VAL A 419 -0.10 -12.48 24.34
N ALA A 420 -0.41 -11.24 24.63
CA ALA A 420 -1.32 -10.45 23.78
C ALA A 420 -0.82 -10.35 22.32
N PRO A 421 -1.70 -10.32 21.34
CA PRO A 421 -1.33 -9.98 19.97
C PRO A 421 -0.63 -8.62 19.90
N TRP A 422 0.52 -8.54 19.21
CA TRP A 422 1.44 -7.38 19.18
C TRP A 422 1.87 -6.89 20.58
N GLY A 423 1.75 -7.74 21.60
CA GLY A 423 1.97 -7.42 22.98
C GLY A 423 3.44 -7.33 23.40
N THR A 424 4.38 -7.64 22.50
CA THR A 424 5.81 -7.57 22.77
C THR A 424 6.43 -6.33 22.12
N PHE A 425 7.23 -5.57 22.91
CA PHE A 425 8.04 -4.47 22.43
C PHE A 425 9.46 -4.56 22.96
N VAL A 426 10.45 -4.48 22.07
CA VAL A 426 11.87 -4.58 22.42
C VAL A 426 12.58 -3.28 22.05
N THR A 427 13.16 -2.62 23.03
CA THR A 427 14.01 -1.45 22.83
C THR A 427 15.45 -1.75 23.22
N ALA A 428 16.40 -1.14 22.52
CA ALA A 428 17.83 -1.30 22.78
C ALA A 428 18.44 0.06 23.13
N SER A 429 19.20 0.09 24.21
CA SER A 429 19.99 1.25 24.63
C SER A 429 21.46 0.87 24.67
N LEU A 430 22.26 1.61 23.93
CA LEU A 430 23.72 1.50 23.90
C LEU A 430 24.32 2.84 23.46
N PRO A 431 25.57 3.17 23.88
CA PRO A 431 26.30 4.30 23.31
C PRO A 431 26.54 4.11 21.80
N GLU A 432 26.56 5.19 21.05
CA GLU A 432 27.01 5.14 19.64
C GLU A 432 28.44 4.57 19.60
N PRO A 433 28.75 3.68 18.62
CA PRO A 433 30.10 3.18 18.44
C PRO A 433 31.11 4.33 18.29
N GLY A 434 32.23 4.26 19.01
CA GLY A 434 33.32 5.22 18.88
C GLY A 434 34.02 5.13 17.51
N ALA A 435 34.94 6.06 17.27
CA ALA A 435 35.75 6.12 16.05
C ALA A 435 36.61 4.85 15.84
N ASP A 436 36.92 4.08 16.91
CA ASP A 436 37.59 2.78 16.86
C ASP A 436 36.69 1.62 16.42
N GLY A 437 35.40 1.89 16.18
CA GLY A 437 34.41 0.90 15.77
C GLY A 437 33.99 -0.10 16.85
N LYS A 438 34.45 0.06 18.10
CA LYS A 438 34.01 -0.81 19.21
C LYS A 438 32.55 -0.56 19.56
N VAL A 439 31.80 -1.64 19.66
CA VAL A 439 30.41 -1.62 20.07
C VAL A 439 30.30 -1.96 21.56
N ALA A 440 29.70 -1.08 22.34
CA ALA A 440 29.44 -1.31 23.74
C ALA A 440 28.34 -2.38 23.94
N PRO A 441 28.27 -3.02 25.13
CA PRO A 441 27.12 -3.86 25.47
C PRO A 441 25.79 -3.11 25.32
N ALA A 442 24.76 -3.79 24.80
CA ALA A 442 23.43 -3.24 24.62
C ALA A 442 22.51 -3.70 25.75
N THR A 443 21.84 -2.77 26.40
CA THR A 443 20.76 -3.07 27.33
C THR A 443 19.47 -3.15 26.54
N LEU A 444 18.80 -4.31 26.58
CA LEU A 444 17.46 -4.48 26.01
C LEU A 444 16.43 -4.33 27.14
N ARG A 445 15.41 -3.49 26.88
CA ARG A 445 14.16 -3.47 27.66
C ARG A 445 13.10 -4.19 26.86
N ILE A 446 12.41 -5.13 27.49
CA ILE A 446 11.43 -6.02 26.88
C ILE A 446 10.12 -5.79 27.60
N HIS A 447 9.14 -5.21 26.94
CA HIS A 447 7.78 -5.06 27.41
C HIS A 447 6.95 -6.18 26.82
N THR A 448 6.27 -6.97 27.66
CA THR A 448 5.39 -8.05 27.21
C THR A 448 4.05 -7.96 27.91
N THR A 449 2.99 -7.73 27.16
CA THR A 449 1.61 -7.74 27.66
C THR A 449 1.09 -9.17 27.66
N LEU A 450 0.64 -9.62 28.83
CA LEU A 450 -0.05 -10.89 29.03
C LEU A 450 -1.56 -10.66 29.23
N VAL A 451 -2.35 -11.64 28.80
CA VAL A 451 -3.81 -11.65 28.90
C VAL A 451 -4.25 -12.92 29.63
N ASN A 452 -5.18 -12.79 30.55
CA ASN A 452 -5.84 -13.89 31.25
C ASN A 452 -7.35 -13.84 30.98
N ASP A 453 -7.82 -14.52 29.96
CA ASP A 453 -9.25 -14.63 29.60
C ASP A 453 -10.00 -15.66 30.47
N ARG A 454 -9.33 -16.23 31.49
CA ARG A 454 -9.93 -17.17 32.40
C ARG A 454 -10.82 -16.45 33.41
N PRO A 455 -11.87 -17.12 33.93
CA PRO A 455 -12.70 -16.59 35.04
C PRO A 455 -12.01 -16.62 36.40
N SER A 456 -10.75 -17.08 36.50
CA SER A 456 -9.97 -17.17 37.72
C SER A 456 -8.58 -16.57 37.55
N ALA A 457 -8.00 -16.09 38.61
CA ALA A 457 -6.60 -15.66 38.67
C ALA A 457 -5.66 -16.81 38.28
N ALA A 458 -4.53 -16.47 37.66
CA ALA A 458 -3.51 -17.40 37.25
C ALA A 458 -2.13 -16.90 37.62
N ALA A 459 -1.31 -17.78 38.20
CA ALA A 459 0.09 -17.54 38.50
C ALA A 459 0.96 -18.27 37.49
N GLY A 460 1.98 -17.59 37.00
CA GLY A 460 2.89 -18.14 35.99
C GLY A 460 4.25 -17.49 36.01
N ARG A 461 5.02 -17.74 34.97
CA ARG A 461 6.36 -17.19 34.75
C ARG A 461 6.51 -16.78 33.29
N LEU A 462 6.87 -15.53 33.07
CA LEU A 462 7.28 -15.05 31.76
C LEU A 462 8.78 -15.27 31.58
N VAL A 463 9.15 -16.09 30.58
CA VAL A 463 10.53 -16.38 30.21
C VAL A 463 10.82 -15.80 28.84
N SER A 464 11.81 -14.91 28.75
CA SER A 464 12.26 -14.27 27.51
C SER A 464 13.66 -14.70 27.15
N LYS A 465 13.84 -15.28 25.97
CA LYS A 465 15.13 -15.73 25.41
C LYS A 465 15.48 -14.90 24.18
N VAL A 466 16.63 -14.26 24.19
CA VAL A 466 17.15 -13.49 23.06
C VAL A 466 18.10 -14.38 22.25
N LEU A 467 17.79 -14.58 20.98
CA LEU A 467 18.61 -15.30 20.00
C LEU A 467 19.18 -14.32 18.99
N ASP A 468 20.46 -14.49 18.64
CA ASP A 468 21.11 -13.68 17.61
C ASP A 468 20.74 -14.16 16.18
N ASP A 469 21.35 -13.53 15.16
CA ASP A 469 21.15 -13.85 13.73
C ASP A 469 21.68 -15.25 13.31
N ARG A 470 22.32 -15.98 14.24
CA ARG A 470 22.75 -17.38 14.10
C ARG A 470 21.86 -18.33 14.88
N ALA A 471 20.80 -17.82 15.51
CA ALA A 471 19.95 -18.53 16.45
C ALA A 471 20.68 -19.02 17.72
N GLU A 472 21.78 -18.35 18.09
CA GLU A 472 22.50 -18.60 19.33
C GLU A 472 21.86 -17.83 20.48
N LEU A 473 21.70 -18.46 21.66
CA LEU A 473 21.16 -17.83 22.86
C LEU A 473 22.18 -16.85 23.45
N VAL A 474 21.83 -15.55 23.46
CA VAL A 474 22.74 -14.48 23.93
C VAL A 474 22.30 -13.82 25.23
N ALA A 475 21.02 -13.93 25.60
CA ALA A 475 20.49 -13.42 26.88
C ALA A 475 19.18 -14.12 27.26
N THR A 476 18.88 -14.13 28.58
CA THR A 476 17.62 -14.67 29.12
C THR A 476 17.17 -13.85 30.31
N ALA A 477 15.85 -13.59 30.36
CA ALA A 477 15.17 -13.06 31.53
C ALA A 477 14.03 -13.97 31.98
N SER A 478 13.66 -13.92 33.27
CA SER A 478 12.55 -14.69 33.81
C SER A 478 11.91 -13.89 34.96
N THR A 479 10.59 -13.68 34.89
CA THR A 479 9.82 -12.86 35.81
C THR A 479 8.55 -13.60 36.22
N PRO A 480 8.17 -13.64 37.53
CA PRO A 480 6.85 -14.11 37.93
C PRO A 480 5.75 -13.28 37.26
N ALA A 481 4.68 -13.94 36.86
CA ALA A 481 3.58 -13.34 36.12
C ALA A 481 2.25 -13.79 36.72
N ASP A 482 1.73 -13.03 37.68
CA ASP A 482 0.47 -13.28 38.36
C ASP A 482 -0.59 -12.33 37.77
N LEU A 483 -1.65 -12.89 37.20
CA LEU A 483 -2.73 -12.13 36.57
C LEU A 483 -4.07 -12.45 37.21
N ALA A 484 -4.83 -11.41 37.54
CA ALA A 484 -6.23 -11.56 37.96
C ALA A 484 -7.09 -12.14 36.83
N ALA A 485 -8.29 -12.61 37.15
CA ALA A 485 -9.30 -13.02 36.18
C ALA A 485 -9.63 -11.85 35.25
N GLY A 486 -9.68 -12.08 33.93
CA GLY A 486 -9.97 -11.08 32.89
C GLY A 486 -8.91 -9.98 32.77
N ALA A 487 -7.75 -10.10 33.37
CA ALA A 487 -6.73 -9.05 33.39
C ALA A 487 -5.88 -9.04 32.11
N ARG A 488 -5.53 -7.82 31.71
CA ARG A 488 -4.48 -7.52 30.74
C ARG A 488 -3.39 -6.70 31.45
N GLN A 489 -2.16 -7.20 31.48
CA GLN A 489 -1.07 -6.59 32.24
C GLN A 489 0.24 -6.65 31.47
N GLU A 490 1.00 -5.54 31.48
CA GLU A 490 2.34 -5.47 30.92
C GLU A 490 3.40 -5.83 31.97
N PHE A 491 4.39 -6.59 31.54
CA PHE A 491 5.57 -6.99 32.29
C PHE A 491 6.82 -6.45 31.62
N GLU A 492 7.66 -5.75 32.38
CA GLU A 492 8.96 -5.27 31.92
C GLU A 492 10.07 -6.22 32.35
N GLN A 493 10.97 -6.52 31.40
CA GLN A 493 12.20 -7.28 31.68
C GLN A 493 13.39 -6.54 31.09
N GLN A 494 14.55 -6.70 31.67
CA GLN A 494 15.79 -6.11 31.21
C GLN A 494 16.86 -7.16 31.06
N VAL A 495 17.61 -7.15 29.95
CA VAL A 495 18.75 -8.05 29.72
C VAL A 495 19.90 -7.31 29.05
N LEU A 496 21.12 -7.80 29.23
CA LEU A 496 22.32 -7.25 28.64
C LEU A 496 22.86 -8.19 27.57
N VAL A 497 23.04 -7.67 26.34
CA VAL A 497 23.74 -8.34 25.24
C VAL A 497 25.16 -7.82 25.22
N GLN A 498 26.13 -8.66 25.60
CA GLN A 498 27.52 -8.25 25.83
C GLN A 498 28.27 -7.82 24.55
N ALA A 499 28.00 -8.48 23.43
CA ALA A 499 28.65 -8.20 22.14
C ALA A 499 27.58 -8.10 21.05
N PRO A 500 26.81 -6.98 21.01
CA PRO A 500 25.73 -6.86 20.06
C PRO A 500 26.24 -6.74 18.63
N ARG A 501 25.57 -7.44 17.71
CA ARG A 501 25.77 -7.34 16.28
C ARG A 501 24.74 -6.37 15.75
N LEU A 502 25.16 -5.14 15.41
CA LEU A 502 24.26 -4.08 15.06
C LEU A 502 23.59 -4.32 13.68
N TRP A 503 22.32 -4.00 13.60
CA TRP A 503 21.62 -3.88 12.35
C TRP A 503 22.04 -2.61 11.60
N SER A 504 22.36 -2.74 10.30
CA SER A 504 22.64 -1.60 9.43
C SER A 504 22.22 -1.91 7.98
N ILE A 505 22.26 -0.92 7.11
CA ILE A 505 21.97 -1.04 5.68
C ILE A 505 22.86 -2.14 5.04
N GLU A 506 24.15 -2.14 5.37
CA GLU A 506 25.13 -3.07 4.79
C GLU A 506 25.18 -4.43 5.51
N ALA A 507 24.69 -4.48 6.75
CA ALA A 507 24.69 -5.68 7.58
C ALA A 507 23.39 -5.78 8.39
N PRO A 508 22.28 -6.18 7.76
CA PRO A 508 20.95 -6.21 8.38
C PRO A 508 20.80 -7.41 9.33
N ARG A 509 21.43 -7.32 10.51
CA ARG A 509 21.48 -8.37 11.54
C ARG A 509 20.22 -8.38 12.36
N MET A 510 19.39 -9.41 12.21
CA MET A 510 18.16 -9.59 12.94
C MET A 510 18.35 -10.50 14.16
N TYR A 511 17.75 -10.12 15.26
CA TYR A 511 17.58 -10.91 16.47
C TYR A 511 16.16 -11.49 16.54
N SER A 512 15.97 -12.45 17.41
CA SER A 512 14.65 -12.99 17.74
C SER A 512 14.50 -13.04 19.25
N LEU A 513 13.44 -12.44 19.77
CA LEU A 513 12.97 -12.64 21.12
C LEU A 513 11.96 -13.79 21.14
N VAL A 514 12.18 -14.80 21.96
CA VAL A 514 11.24 -15.89 22.24
C VAL A 514 10.67 -15.67 23.63
N SER A 515 9.42 -15.18 23.71
CA SER A 515 8.67 -14.98 24.94
C SER A 515 7.81 -16.21 25.20
N SER A 516 8.02 -16.90 26.32
CA SER A 516 7.25 -18.08 26.71
C SER A 516 6.57 -17.84 28.05
N LEU A 517 5.29 -18.22 28.14
CA LEU A 517 4.53 -18.21 29.39
C LEU A 517 4.45 -19.63 29.95
N GLU A 518 5.01 -19.81 31.14
CA GLU A 518 5.11 -21.08 31.81
C GLU A 518 4.23 -21.11 33.08
N VAL A 519 3.47 -22.19 33.26
CA VAL A 519 2.65 -22.45 34.45
C VAL A 519 2.90 -23.89 34.87
N ASP A 520 3.23 -24.13 36.16
CA ASP A 520 3.54 -25.46 36.72
C ASP A 520 4.58 -26.24 35.86
N GLY A 521 5.60 -25.54 35.35
CA GLY A 521 6.67 -26.11 34.53
C GLY A 521 6.27 -26.48 33.10
N ARG A 522 5.06 -26.09 32.66
CA ARG A 522 4.57 -26.31 31.32
C ARG A 522 4.49 -25.01 30.54
N VAL A 523 4.96 -25.00 29.31
CA VAL A 523 4.80 -23.86 28.40
C VAL A 523 3.35 -23.84 27.90
N LEU A 524 2.62 -22.78 28.23
CA LEU A 524 1.24 -22.55 27.80
C LEU A 524 1.14 -21.75 26.51
N ASP A 525 2.08 -20.82 26.27
CA ASP A 525 2.12 -19.99 25.08
C ASP A 525 3.56 -19.61 24.77
N THR A 526 3.87 -19.42 23.50
CA THR A 526 5.15 -18.92 23.01
C THR A 526 4.93 -17.96 21.87
N VAL A 527 5.63 -16.83 21.89
CA VAL A 527 5.63 -15.84 20.79
C VAL A 527 7.07 -15.54 20.41
N LYS A 528 7.35 -15.55 19.11
CA LYS A 528 8.64 -15.14 18.54
C LYS A 528 8.50 -13.75 17.92
N THR A 529 9.28 -12.78 18.40
CA THR A 529 9.30 -11.40 17.92
C THR A 529 10.66 -11.10 17.30
N PRO A 530 10.76 -10.84 16.00
CA PRO A 530 11.99 -10.36 15.37
C PRO A 530 12.26 -8.91 15.78
N PHE A 531 13.53 -8.53 15.91
CA PHE A 531 13.97 -7.17 16.17
C PHE A 531 15.42 -6.97 15.75
N GLY A 532 15.90 -5.72 15.73
CA GLY A 532 17.31 -5.40 15.49
C GLY A 532 17.88 -4.46 16.55
N ILE A 533 19.17 -4.53 16.81
CA ILE A 533 19.89 -3.64 17.72
C ILE A 533 20.60 -2.56 16.90
N ARG A 534 20.27 -1.31 17.09
CA ARG A 534 20.84 -0.16 16.39
C ARG A 534 20.68 1.14 17.17
N THR A 535 21.41 2.17 16.77
CA THR A 535 21.15 3.57 17.17
C THR A 535 20.79 4.39 15.94
N VAL A 536 19.79 5.26 16.07
CA VAL A 536 19.37 6.23 15.05
C VAL A 536 19.31 7.60 15.69
N ARG A 537 19.93 8.59 15.06
CA ARG A 537 19.89 9.98 15.50
C ARG A 537 19.80 10.93 14.31
N PHE A 538 18.84 11.81 14.37
CA PHE A 538 18.76 12.95 13.45
C PHE A 538 19.41 14.16 14.10
N ASP A 539 20.29 14.81 13.35
CA ASP A 539 21.10 15.96 13.79
C ASP A 539 20.78 17.15 12.89
N ALA A 540 20.42 18.28 13.50
CA ALA A 540 19.97 19.45 12.77
C ALA A 540 21.04 20.03 11.84
N ALA A 541 22.33 19.88 12.15
CA ALA A 541 23.44 20.41 11.33
C ALA A 541 24.02 19.38 10.34
N LEU A 542 23.96 18.08 10.68
CA LEU A 542 24.69 17.03 9.97
C LEU A 542 23.78 15.93 9.36
N GLY A 543 22.47 15.96 9.59
CA GLY A 543 21.51 15.01 9.05
C GLY A 543 21.43 13.69 9.85
N LEU A 544 21.28 12.55 9.18
CA LEU A 544 21.05 11.26 9.81
C LEU A 544 22.35 10.54 10.21
N PHE A 545 22.33 9.95 11.41
CA PHE A 545 23.34 9.00 11.89
C PHE A 545 22.72 7.65 12.21
N LEU A 546 23.30 6.60 11.65
CA LEU A 546 22.97 5.20 11.97
C LEU A 546 24.21 4.55 12.58
N ASN A 547 24.10 4.06 13.82
CA ASN A 547 25.21 3.48 14.57
C ASN A 547 26.45 4.40 14.64
N GLY A 548 26.23 5.71 14.87
CA GLY A 548 27.30 6.71 14.93
C GLY A 548 27.90 7.11 13.57
N ARG A 549 27.53 6.44 12.48
CA ARG A 549 27.99 6.75 11.12
C ARG A 549 26.97 7.62 10.41
N ARG A 550 27.43 8.69 9.80
CA ARG A 550 26.59 9.56 9.01
C ARG A 550 26.08 8.83 7.76
N VAL A 551 24.78 8.88 7.54
CA VAL A 551 24.08 8.30 6.38
C VAL A 551 23.28 9.39 5.69
N LYS A 552 23.29 9.43 4.37
CA LYS A 552 22.38 10.25 3.58
C LYS A 552 21.22 9.36 3.09
N ILE A 553 20.00 9.73 3.39
CA ILE A 553 18.81 9.05 2.86
C ILE A 553 18.80 9.22 1.33
N GLN A 554 18.88 8.10 0.63
CA GLN A 554 18.73 7.93 -0.79
C GLN A 554 17.43 7.14 -1.01
N GLY A 555 16.31 7.81 -0.72
CA GLY A 555 15.01 7.18 -0.58
C GLY A 555 14.14 7.35 -1.81
N VAL A 556 13.12 6.50 -1.88
CA VAL A 556 12.01 6.58 -2.85
C VAL A 556 10.68 6.41 -2.14
N CYS A 557 9.67 7.09 -2.65
CA CYS A 557 8.26 6.88 -2.31
C CYS A 557 7.70 5.79 -3.23
N ASN A 558 6.79 4.93 -2.75
CA ASN A 558 6.10 3.99 -3.63
C ASN A 558 4.71 3.69 -3.12
N HIS A 559 3.76 3.59 -4.04
CA HIS A 559 2.48 2.96 -3.81
C HIS A 559 2.61 1.44 -3.76
N GLN A 560 1.55 0.76 -3.30
CA GLN A 560 1.60 -0.67 -3.04
C GLN A 560 1.27 -1.54 -4.26
N ASP A 561 0.75 -0.96 -5.35
CA ASP A 561 0.35 -1.71 -6.55
C ASP A 561 1.53 -2.15 -7.42
N PHE A 562 1.28 -3.15 -8.27
CA PHE A 562 2.23 -3.68 -9.24
C PHE A 562 1.54 -4.13 -10.53
N ALA A 563 2.25 -4.05 -11.65
CA ALA A 563 1.73 -4.43 -12.96
C ALA A 563 1.09 -5.83 -12.96
N GLY A 564 -0.11 -5.96 -13.50
CA GLY A 564 -0.82 -7.23 -13.64
C GLY A 564 -1.43 -7.79 -12.33
N LEU A 565 -1.12 -7.23 -11.16
CA LEU A 565 -1.56 -7.71 -9.86
C LEU A 565 -2.44 -6.72 -9.09
N GLY A 566 -2.38 -5.42 -9.43
CA GLY A 566 -2.98 -4.38 -8.61
C GLY A 566 -2.30 -4.33 -7.25
N VAL A 567 -3.08 -4.16 -6.17
CA VAL A 567 -2.55 -4.08 -4.79
C VAL A 567 -2.35 -5.44 -4.13
N ALA A 568 -2.80 -6.54 -4.76
CA ALA A 568 -2.62 -7.91 -4.25
C ALA A 568 -1.21 -8.43 -4.55
N VAL A 569 -0.21 -7.85 -3.89
CA VAL A 569 1.21 -8.15 -4.10
C VAL A 569 1.67 -9.20 -3.09
N PRO A 570 2.06 -10.43 -3.53
CA PRO A 570 2.53 -11.47 -2.63
C PRO A 570 3.90 -11.17 -2.01
N ASP A 571 4.19 -11.76 -0.85
CA ASP A 571 5.40 -11.58 -0.05
C ASP A 571 6.70 -11.63 -0.85
N GLY A 572 6.85 -12.64 -1.70
CA GLY A 572 8.06 -12.84 -2.48
C GLY A 572 8.34 -11.72 -3.49
N LEU A 573 7.30 -11.02 -3.95
CA LEU A 573 7.43 -9.89 -4.86
C LEU A 573 7.82 -8.60 -4.12
N GLU A 574 7.42 -8.45 -2.85
CA GLU A 574 7.88 -7.33 -2.01
C GLU A 574 9.41 -7.37 -1.83
N TYR A 575 9.99 -8.56 -1.56
CA TYR A 575 11.44 -8.72 -1.54
C TYR A 575 12.10 -8.36 -2.88
N TRP A 576 11.48 -8.72 -4.00
CA TRP A 576 11.97 -8.37 -5.32
C TRP A 576 11.93 -6.85 -5.55
N ARG A 577 10.85 -6.15 -5.16
CA ARG A 577 10.72 -4.69 -5.28
C ARG A 577 11.82 -3.98 -4.49
N VAL A 578 12.09 -4.39 -3.24
CA VAL A 578 13.18 -3.82 -2.42
C VAL A 578 14.54 -4.01 -3.11
N ARG A 579 14.83 -5.21 -3.64
CA ARG A 579 16.09 -5.47 -4.36
C ARG A 579 16.25 -4.60 -5.60
N LYS A 580 15.19 -4.43 -6.40
CA LYS A 580 15.22 -3.55 -7.58
C LYS A 580 15.59 -2.11 -7.24
N LEU A 581 15.11 -1.59 -6.14
CA LEU A 581 15.49 -0.26 -5.66
C LEU A 581 16.95 -0.23 -5.17
N GLN A 582 17.40 -1.25 -4.46
CA GLN A 582 18.80 -1.37 -4.02
C GLN A 582 19.78 -1.49 -5.20
N GLU A 583 19.40 -2.11 -6.32
CA GLU A 583 20.19 -2.15 -7.55
C GLU A 583 20.48 -0.76 -8.10
N MET A 584 19.55 0.16 -7.95
CA MET A 584 19.71 1.58 -8.28
C MET A 584 20.62 2.30 -7.29
N GLY A 585 20.66 1.87 -6.04
CA GLY A 585 21.40 2.51 -4.95
C GLY A 585 20.50 3.14 -3.89
N ALA A 586 19.18 2.89 -3.93
CA ALA A 586 18.29 3.33 -2.87
C ALA A 586 18.61 2.59 -1.56
N ASN A 587 18.53 3.32 -0.44
CA ASN A 587 18.73 2.80 0.91
C ASN A 587 17.56 3.09 1.84
N ALA A 588 16.49 3.72 1.33
CA ALA A 588 15.31 4.04 2.10
C ALA A 588 14.04 3.97 1.25
N TRP A 589 12.92 3.63 1.91
CA TRP A 589 11.58 3.55 1.35
C TRP A 589 10.61 4.36 2.21
N ARG A 590 9.87 5.28 1.62
CA ARG A 590 8.72 5.92 2.26
C ARG A 590 7.44 5.20 1.84
N MET A 591 6.67 4.79 2.82
CA MET A 591 5.38 4.11 2.63
C MET A 591 4.32 5.13 2.26
N SER A 592 4.14 5.37 0.98
CA SER A 592 3.25 6.42 0.45
C SER A 592 1.89 5.82 0.06
N HIS A 593 0.78 6.32 0.62
CA HIS A 593 0.71 7.13 1.83
C HIS A 593 -0.13 6.36 2.85
N ASN A 594 0.37 5.24 3.34
CA ASN A 594 -0.38 4.31 4.19
C ASN A 594 0.54 3.26 4.83
N PRO A 595 0.11 2.63 5.93
CA PRO A 595 0.84 1.52 6.53
C PRO A 595 1.08 0.37 5.54
N PRO A 596 2.32 -0.16 5.44
CA PRO A 596 2.68 -1.20 4.48
C PRO A 596 2.15 -2.59 4.87
N THR A 597 2.36 -3.57 3.97
CA THR A 597 2.22 -4.98 4.34
C THR A 597 3.30 -5.38 5.35
N PRO A 598 3.02 -6.29 6.30
CA PRO A 598 4.06 -6.81 7.19
C PRO A 598 5.25 -7.43 6.45
N SER A 599 5.00 -8.09 5.33
CA SER A 599 6.05 -8.72 4.49
C SER A 599 7.00 -7.70 3.85
N LEU A 600 6.54 -6.50 3.50
CA LEU A 600 7.41 -5.43 3.00
C LEU A 600 8.36 -4.93 4.09
N LEU A 601 7.90 -4.78 5.33
CA LEU A 601 8.77 -4.43 6.46
C LEU A 601 9.77 -5.54 6.76
N ASP A 602 9.34 -6.80 6.74
CA ASP A 602 10.25 -7.95 6.85
C ASP A 602 11.33 -7.95 5.75
N ALA A 603 10.96 -7.59 4.51
CA ALA A 603 11.92 -7.44 3.41
C ALA A 603 12.90 -6.30 3.66
N CYS A 604 12.42 -5.13 4.13
CA CYS A 604 13.26 -3.99 4.48
C CYS A 604 14.22 -4.32 5.62
N ASP A 605 13.74 -5.02 6.66
CA ASP A 605 14.57 -5.49 7.78
C ASP A 605 15.71 -6.41 7.33
N ARG A 606 15.40 -7.39 6.51
CA ARG A 606 16.35 -8.45 6.08
C ARG A 606 17.32 -8.01 4.98
N LEU A 607 16.91 -7.04 4.17
CA LEU A 607 17.70 -6.52 3.06
C LEU A 607 18.44 -5.22 3.39
N GLY A 608 18.16 -4.59 4.54
CA GLY A 608 18.81 -3.36 4.96
C GLY A 608 18.29 -2.12 4.23
N MET A 609 16.97 -1.92 4.23
CA MET A 609 16.30 -0.73 3.70
C MET A 609 15.70 0.08 4.85
N LEU A 610 16.06 1.36 4.99
CA LEU A 610 15.45 2.25 5.96
C LEU A 610 13.98 2.54 5.58
N VAL A 611 13.13 2.76 6.56
CA VAL A 611 11.70 2.99 6.34
C VAL A 611 11.22 4.26 7.05
N MET A 612 10.51 5.08 6.31
CA MET A 612 9.57 6.07 6.83
C MET A 612 8.18 5.44 6.74
N ASP A 613 7.64 5.04 7.90
CA ASP A 613 6.32 4.42 7.98
C ASP A 613 5.26 5.49 8.15
N GLU A 614 4.19 5.43 7.34
CA GLU A 614 3.27 6.55 7.21
C GLU A 614 1.82 6.13 7.45
N ASN A 615 1.13 6.91 8.30
CA ASN A 615 -0.30 6.83 8.50
C ASN A 615 -1.05 7.57 7.37
N ARG A 616 -2.30 7.16 7.10
CA ARG A 616 -3.04 7.75 5.98
C ARG A 616 -3.71 9.08 6.32
N HIS A 617 -4.50 9.13 7.37
CA HIS A 617 -5.39 10.25 7.65
C HIS A 617 -4.89 11.15 8.80
N LEU A 618 -5.05 12.46 8.64
CA LEU A 618 -4.94 13.41 9.73
C LEU A 618 -6.27 13.44 10.48
N GLY A 619 -6.27 13.11 11.77
CA GLY A 619 -7.48 13.14 12.59
C GLY A 619 -7.20 12.81 14.05
N ASP A 620 -7.99 13.39 14.97
CA ASP A 620 -7.94 13.14 16.40
C ASP A 620 -9.18 12.40 16.92
N ALA A 621 -10.09 11.98 16.03
CA ALA A 621 -11.18 11.09 16.39
C ALA A 621 -10.65 9.74 16.89
N PRO A 622 -11.39 9.02 17.77
CA PRO A 622 -10.94 7.74 18.31
C PRO A 622 -10.49 6.72 17.26
N ASP A 623 -11.20 6.64 16.13
CA ASP A 623 -10.89 5.70 15.05
C ASP A 623 -9.56 6.07 14.37
N ASN A 624 -9.30 7.36 14.10
CA ASN A 624 -8.03 7.81 13.53
C ASN A 624 -6.86 7.55 14.49
N LEU A 625 -7.05 7.76 15.80
CA LEU A 625 -6.01 7.49 16.79
C LEU A 625 -5.76 5.97 16.94
N GLU A 626 -6.80 5.12 16.81
CA GLU A 626 -6.61 3.66 16.79
C GLU A 626 -5.92 3.18 15.50
N GLU A 627 -6.13 3.81 14.35
CA GLU A 627 -5.35 3.53 13.12
C GLU A 627 -3.85 3.77 13.35
N VAL A 628 -3.49 4.93 13.92
CA VAL A 628 -2.11 5.24 14.33
C VAL A 628 -1.58 4.21 15.33
N ALA A 629 -2.36 3.89 16.36
CA ALA A 629 -1.98 2.92 17.39
C ALA A 629 -1.81 1.51 16.81
N SER A 630 -2.66 1.10 15.86
CA SER A 630 -2.58 -0.18 15.16
C SER A 630 -1.29 -0.29 14.35
N MET A 631 -0.96 0.73 13.55
CA MET A 631 0.30 0.82 12.80
C MET A 631 1.51 0.68 13.73
N VAL A 632 1.59 1.54 14.75
CA VAL A 632 2.75 1.59 15.64
C VAL A 632 2.91 0.29 16.44
N ARG A 633 1.84 -0.26 17.02
CA ARG A 633 1.89 -1.53 17.77
C ARG A 633 2.35 -2.70 16.90
N ARG A 634 1.91 -2.74 15.64
CA ARG A 634 2.31 -3.77 14.69
C ARG A 634 3.78 -3.65 14.33
N ASP A 635 4.27 -2.42 14.04
CA ASP A 635 5.51 -2.19 13.31
C ASP A 635 6.70 -1.74 14.18
N ARG A 636 6.49 -1.40 15.45
CA ARG A 636 7.52 -0.85 16.35
C ARG A 636 8.74 -1.73 16.61
N ASN A 637 8.69 -3.04 16.32
CA ASN A 637 9.84 -3.93 16.46
C ASN A 637 10.74 -3.99 15.21
N HIS A 638 10.31 -3.42 14.09
CA HIS A 638 11.10 -3.41 12.84
C HIS A 638 12.28 -2.43 12.96
N PRO A 639 13.55 -2.89 12.86
CA PRO A 639 14.71 -2.01 12.92
C PRO A 639 14.84 -1.11 11.69
N SER A 640 14.25 -1.48 10.57
CA SER A 640 14.20 -0.67 9.35
C SER A 640 13.41 0.63 9.54
N VAL A 641 12.33 0.62 10.33
CA VAL A 641 11.54 1.82 10.63
C VAL A 641 12.36 2.78 11.47
N ILE A 642 12.69 3.96 10.93
CA ILE A 642 13.53 4.98 11.57
C ILE A 642 12.74 6.20 12.03
N LEU A 643 11.53 6.41 11.51
CA LEU A 643 10.63 7.51 11.87
C LEU A 643 9.18 7.18 11.52
N TRP A 644 8.26 7.84 12.22
CA TRP A 644 6.82 7.75 11.99
C TRP A 644 6.31 9.01 11.30
N SER A 645 5.57 8.87 10.21
CA SER A 645 4.91 9.96 9.50
C SER A 645 3.41 9.93 9.71
N MET A 646 2.84 11.06 10.12
CA MET A 646 1.42 11.09 10.50
C MET A 646 0.50 11.32 9.33
N CYS A 647 0.95 12.05 8.30
CA CYS A 647 0.11 12.37 7.14
C CYS A 647 0.93 12.96 5.99
N ASN A 648 0.29 13.07 4.82
CA ASN A 648 0.84 13.69 3.62
C ASN A 648 0.04 14.94 3.20
N GLU A 649 0.73 16.07 2.99
CA GLU A 649 0.25 17.28 2.29
C GLU A 649 -1.07 17.85 2.79
N GLN A 650 -1.24 17.89 4.12
CA GLN A 650 -2.48 18.39 4.71
C GLN A 650 -2.57 19.91 4.65
N PRO A 651 -3.71 20.46 4.20
CA PRO A 651 -3.91 21.91 4.14
C PRO A 651 -3.81 22.59 5.51
N GLU A 652 -4.12 21.87 6.59
CA GLU A 652 -4.13 22.35 7.98
C GLU A 652 -2.72 22.48 8.58
N ALA A 653 -1.66 22.01 7.88
CA ALA A 653 -0.30 21.90 8.40
C ALA A 653 0.26 23.20 9.00
N GLY A 654 -0.09 24.37 8.45
CA GLY A 654 0.32 25.67 8.96
C GLY A 654 -0.58 26.27 10.05
N SER A 655 -1.73 25.62 10.39
CA SER A 655 -2.75 26.18 11.27
C SER A 655 -2.62 25.69 12.72
N PRO A 656 -3.01 26.50 13.72
CA PRO A 656 -3.07 26.06 15.11
C PRO A 656 -4.03 24.87 15.35
N ALA A 657 -5.10 24.75 14.55
CA ALA A 657 -6.02 23.63 14.62
C ALA A 657 -5.33 22.33 14.17
N GLY A 658 -4.68 22.35 13.00
CA GLY A 658 -3.87 21.21 12.55
C GLY A 658 -2.80 20.83 13.56
N GLY A 659 -2.10 21.81 14.17
CA GLY A 659 -1.12 21.56 15.22
C GLY A 659 -1.69 20.81 16.44
N ARG A 660 -2.94 21.07 16.83
CA ARG A 660 -3.60 20.33 17.93
C ARG A 660 -3.92 18.88 17.53
N VAL A 661 -4.46 18.67 16.35
CA VAL A 661 -4.74 17.33 15.81
C VAL A 661 -3.45 16.53 15.70
N PHE A 662 -2.40 17.10 15.13
CA PHE A 662 -1.09 16.46 15.02
C PHE A 662 -0.51 16.11 16.41
N ALA A 663 -0.69 16.98 17.41
CA ALA A 663 -0.24 16.71 18.79
C ALA A 663 -0.97 15.50 19.41
N ALA A 664 -2.27 15.33 19.13
CA ALA A 664 -3.04 14.16 19.58
C ALA A 664 -2.53 12.88 18.91
N MET A 665 -2.29 12.90 17.61
CA MET A 665 -1.72 11.76 16.87
C MET A 665 -0.30 11.42 17.35
N LYS A 666 0.55 12.43 17.57
CA LYS A 666 1.88 12.23 18.14
C LYS A 666 1.81 11.61 19.54
N ALA A 667 0.87 12.04 20.38
CA ALA A 667 0.65 11.44 21.70
C ALA A 667 0.26 9.96 21.60
N ALA A 668 -0.58 9.59 20.62
CA ALA A 668 -0.93 8.20 20.34
C ALA A 668 0.29 7.37 19.92
N VAL A 669 1.17 7.91 19.07
CA VAL A 669 2.45 7.25 18.74
C VAL A 669 3.30 7.02 19.97
N LEU A 670 3.54 8.08 20.77
CA LEU A 670 4.44 8.06 21.94
C LEU A 670 3.95 7.12 23.05
N GLN A 671 2.65 6.86 23.13
CA GLN A 671 2.09 5.85 24.05
C GLN A 671 2.63 4.44 23.72
N TRP A 672 2.91 4.15 22.46
CA TRP A 672 3.31 2.81 22.01
C TRP A 672 4.77 2.71 21.59
N ASP A 673 5.37 3.80 21.11
CA ASP A 673 6.78 3.89 20.76
C ASP A 673 7.36 5.29 21.03
N PRO A 674 7.97 5.51 22.19
CA PRO A 674 8.65 6.77 22.52
C PRO A 674 10.08 6.85 21.96
N THR A 675 10.52 5.91 21.12
CA THR A 675 11.93 5.80 20.71
C THR A 675 12.24 6.38 19.34
N ARG A 676 11.22 6.54 18.49
CA ARG A 676 11.37 7.09 17.15
C ARG A 676 10.75 8.46 17.04
N PRO A 677 11.37 9.36 16.25
CA PRO A 677 10.80 10.68 16.00
C PRO A 677 9.54 10.61 15.14
N VAL A 678 8.67 11.62 15.32
CA VAL A 678 7.40 11.79 14.60
C VAL A 678 7.50 13.00 13.68
N THR A 679 7.07 12.84 12.44
CA THR A 679 7.12 13.84 11.36
C THR A 679 5.83 13.83 10.55
N SER A 680 5.75 14.72 9.59
CA SER A 680 4.78 14.73 8.48
C SER A 680 5.48 15.06 7.16
N ALA A 681 4.78 14.93 6.04
CA ALA A 681 5.25 15.32 4.73
C ALA A 681 4.50 16.59 4.29
N MET A 682 5.15 17.74 4.38
CA MET A 682 4.49 19.04 4.20
C MET A 682 4.81 19.68 2.85
N ASN A 683 3.79 20.07 2.10
CA ASN A 683 3.91 20.89 0.89
C ASN A 683 3.65 22.40 1.12
N GLY A 684 3.45 22.81 2.37
CA GLY A 684 3.16 24.19 2.79
C GLY A 684 3.11 24.31 4.32
N GLY A 685 2.95 25.55 4.82
CA GLY A 685 2.74 25.79 6.26
C GLY A 685 4.00 25.72 7.13
N TRP A 686 5.19 25.51 6.58
CA TRP A 686 6.48 25.29 7.30
C TRP A 686 6.85 26.37 8.33
N PHE A 687 6.38 27.60 8.17
CA PHE A 687 6.66 28.76 9.05
C PHE A 687 5.42 29.17 9.87
N GLY A 688 4.38 28.34 9.88
CA GLY A 688 3.15 28.57 10.65
C GLY A 688 3.21 28.07 12.08
N ASN A 689 2.12 28.27 12.82
CA ASN A 689 1.96 27.81 14.21
C ASN A 689 1.25 26.43 14.26
N GLY A 690 1.45 25.59 13.25
CA GLY A 690 0.84 24.28 13.09
C GLY A 690 1.78 23.14 13.45
N PHE A 691 2.01 22.22 12.50
CA PHE A 691 2.81 21.01 12.69
C PHE A 691 4.25 21.32 13.13
N THR A 692 4.89 22.35 12.55
CA THR A 692 6.27 22.76 12.86
C THR A 692 6.53 22.97 14.36
N GLY A 693 5.52 23.38 15.12
CA GLY A 693 5.62 23.53 16.59
C GLY A 693 5.51 22.23 17.38
N VAL A 694 5.21 21.10 16.73
CA VAL A 694 4.86 19.83 17.36
C VAL A 694 5.73 18.67 16.89
N GLU A 695 6.07 18.60 15.60
CA GLU A 695 6.87 17.51 15.03
C GLU A 695 8.32 17.50 15.52
N ASP A 696 9.01 16.37 15.43
CA ASP A 696 10.40 16.21 15.91
C ASP A 696 11.42 16.55 14.82
N LEU A 697 11.04 16.47 13.56
CA LEU A 697 11.84 16.84 12.41
C LEU A 697 10.96 17.25 11.24
N MET A 698 11.45 18.17 10.42
CA MET A 698 10.72 18.74 9.30
C MET A 698 10.85 17.88 8.05
N GLY A 699 9.71 17.41 7.52
CA GLY A 699 9.58 16.81 6.20
C GLY A 699 9.09 17.84 5.18
N VAL A 700 9.90 18.11 4.14
CA VAL A 700 9.56 19.09 3.08
C VAL A 700 9.29 18.38 1.77
N ASN A 701 8.07 18.55 1.23
CA ASN A 701 7.73 18.13 -0.12
C ASN A 701 8.12 19.20 -1.13
N TYR A 702 8.93 18.83 -2.13
CA TYR A 702 9.35 19.59 -3.32
C TYR A 702 10.12 20.89 -3.11
N SER A 703 9.68 21.79 -2.31
CA SER A 703 10.10 23.21 -2.17
C SER A 703 11.57 23.41 -1.78
N ILE A 704 12.48 23.26 -2.75
CA ILE A 704 13.94 23.37 -2.58
C ILE A 704 14.36 24.74 -1.99
N GLU A 705 13.63 25.78 -2.34
CA GLU A 705 13.87 27.17 -1.90
C GLU A 705 13.62 27.37 -0.40
N VAL A 706 12.92 26.46 0.23
CA VAL A 706 12.61 26.49 1.67
C VAL A 706 13.81 26.03 2.52
N TYR A 707 14.65 25.11 2.02
CA TYR A 707 15.65 24.41 2.83
C TYR A 707 16.58 25.32 3.63
N ASP A 708 17.25 26.26 2.95
CA ASP A 708 18.24 27.13 3.60
C ASP A 708 17.59 28.17 4.52
N ARG A 709 16.38 28.63 4.19
CA ARG A 709 15.59 29.53 5.03
C ARG A 709 15.12 28.83 6.28
N PHE A 710 14.54 27.64 6.14
CA PHE A 710 14.01 26.87 7.26
C PHE A 710 15.11 26.52 8.26
N HIS A 711 16.25 25.97 7.79
CA HIS A 711 17.38 25.64 8.64
C HIS A 711 17.95 26.88 9.38
N ARG A 712 17.92 28.05 8.77
CA ARG A 712 18.39 29.29 9.41
C ARG A 712 17.42 29.80 10.50
N GLU A 713 16.11 29.67 10.26
CA GLU A 713 15.04 30.10 11.19
C GLU A 713 14.79 29.06 12.32
N HIS A 714 15.05 27.77 12.06
CA HIS A 714 14.90 26.64 12.98
C HIS A 714 16.20 25.83 13.09
N PRO A 715 17.30 26.39 13.64
CA PRO A 715 18.64 25.78 13.58
C PRO A 715 18.76 24.48 14.38
N ASP A 716 17.88 24.25 15.34
CA ASP A 716 17.86 23.05 16.20
C ASP A 716 16.92 21.94 15.67
N MET A 717 16.14 22.19 14.61
CA MET A 717 15.22 21.21 14.03
C MET A 717 15.90 20.47 12.89
N PRO A 718 16.05 19.12 12.97
CA PRO A 718 16.50 18.32 11.84
C PRO A 718 15.50 18.37 10.69
N MET A 719 16.00 18.20 9.45
CA MET A 719 15.12 18.22 8.29
C MET A 719 15.56 17.26 7.18
N PHE A 720 14.61 16.89 6.35
CA PHE A 720 14.81 16.08 5.16
C PHE A 720 13.77 16.47 4.09
N ALA A 721 13.96 15.99 2.87
CA ALA A 721 12.97 16.15 1.83
C ALA A 721 12.10 14.89 1.78
N SER A 722 10.86 15.01 2.24
CA SER A 722 9.91 13.90 2.30
C SER A 722 9.39 13.50 0.93
N GLU A 723 9.35 14.45 -0.03
CA GLU A 723 9.16 14.18 -1.45
C GLU A 723 10.01 15.10 -2.31
N THR A 724 10.53 14.57 -3.42
CA THR A 724 11.31 15.34 -4.39
C THR A 724 11.03 14.87 -5.82
N ALA A 725 11.40 15.72 -6.76
CA ALA A 725 11.43 15.49 -8.21
C ALA A 725 10.05 15.48 -8.88
N SER A 726 9.21 14.48 -8.70
CA SER A 726 7.98 14.27 -9.51
C SER A 726 8.23 14.43 -11.01
N THR A 727 9.34 13.87 -11.49
CA THR A 727 9.75 14.02 -12.86
C THR A 727 9.02 13.03 -13.74
N THR A 728 8.10 13.54 -14.55
CA THR A 728 7.30 12.72 -15.45
C THR A 728 8.09 12.31 -16.70
N THR A 729 8.13 11.00 -16.97
CA THR A 729 8.78 10.40 -18.12
C THR A 729 8.08 9.12 -18.56
N THR A 730 8.16 8.75 -19.82
CA THR A 730 7.70 7.46 -20.35
C THR A 730 8.90 6.67 -20.87
N ARG A 731 9.07 5.42 -20.44
CA ARG A 731 10.23 4.58 -20.77
C ARG A 731 10.45 4.47 -22.28
N GLY A 732 11.63 4.93 -22.75
CA GLY A 732 12.06 4.83 -24.13
C GLY A 732 11.38 5.80 -25.11
N GLU A 733 10.59 6.76 -24.62
CA GLU A 733 9.96 7.80 -25.42
C GLU A 733 10.71 9.13 -25.28
N TYR A 734 11.12 9.71 -26.39
CA TYR A 734 11.97 10.91 -26.41
C TYR A 734 11.29 12.14 -27.07
N ALA A 735 10.02 11.98 -27.37
CA ALA A 735 9.13 13.05 -27.81
C ALA A 735 7.83 12.99 -27.01
N GLU A 736 7.25 14.13 -26.77
CA GLU A 736 5.94 14.20 -26.12
C GLU A 736 4.84 13.88 -27.13
N ASP A 737 3.94 12.93 -26.79
CA ASP A 737 2.76 12.58 -27.55
C ASP A 737 1.61 12.24 -26.58
N ARG A 738 0.90 13.26 -26.12
CA ARG A 738 -0.16 13.10 -25.13
C ARG A 738 -1.33 12.24 -25.60
N ALA A 739 -1.55 12.17 -26.93
CA ALA A 739 -2.59 11.30 -27.48
C ALA A 739 -2.28 9.81 -27.31
N LYS A 740 -1.01 9.48 -27.09
CA LYS A 740 -0.54 8.12 -26.76
C LYS A 740 -0.13 7.96 -25.28
N ALA A 741 -0.38 8.98 -24.47
CA ALA A 741 0.10 9.04 -23.10
C ALA A 741 1.64 9.02 -22.95
N PHE A 742 2.38 9.64 -23.87
CA PHE A 742 3.84 9.66 -23.86
C PHE A 742 4.38 11.00 -23.38
N VAL A 743 5.27 10.93 -22.39
CA VAL A 743 6.01 12.07 -21.84
C VAL A 743 7.50 11.88 -22.13
N SER A 744 8.16 12.94 -22.56
CA SER A 744 9.56 12.87 -22.98
C SER A 744 10.52 12.42 -21.88
N SER A 745 11.34 11.40 -22.13
CA SER A 745 12.42 10.96 -21.25
C SER A 745 13.57 11.97 -21.11
N TYR A 746 13.53 13.08 -21.82
CA TYR A 746 14.48 14.18 -21.63
C TYR A 746 14.16 15.08 -20.45
N ASN A 747 13.10 14.84 -19.69
CA ASN A 747 12.84 15.50 -18.42
C ASN A 747 13.83 14.99 -17.36
N MET A 748 14.57 15.92 -16.73
CA MET A 748 15.71 15.60 -15.83
C MET A 748 15.46 16.04 -14.40
N THR A 749 16.11 15.36 -13.45
CA THR A 749 15.93 15.57 -12.00
C THR A 749 17.19 16.11 -11.30
N ASP A 750 18.22 16.52 -12.03
CA ASP A 750 19.55 16.85 -11.48
C ASP A 750 19.51 17.83 -10.32
N GLU A 751 18.65 18.85 -10.40
CA GLU A 751 18.59 19.93 -9.43
C GLU A 751 18.12 19.46 -8.06
N THR A 752 17.16 18.56 -8.01
CA THR A 752 16.55 18.09 -6.76
C THR A 752 17.56 17.35 -5.90
N TRP A 753 18.21 16.30 -6.45
CA TRP A 753 19.23 15.56 -5.71
C TRP A 753 20.46 16.41 -5.41
N ARG A 754 20.90 17.26 -6.34
CA ARG A 754 22.03 18.19 -6.12
C ARG A 754 21.77 19.08 -4.92
N SER A 755 20.57 19.64 -4.79
CA SER A 755 20.18 20.50 -3.69
C SER A 755 20.25 19.80 -2.34
N VAL A 756 19.81 18.56 -2.27
CA VAL A 756 19.87 17.74 -1.05
C VAL A 756 21.31 17.29 -0.74
N ALA A 757 22.03 16.81 -1.77
CA ALA A 757 23.37 16.24 -1.60
C ALA A 757 24.42 17.26 -1.15
N GLN A 758 24.28 18.52 -1.56
CA GLN A 758 25.21 19.61 -1.24
C GLN A 758 25.00 20.21 0.16
N ARG A 759 23.83 19.95 0.81
CA ARG A 759 23.50 20.51 2.13
C ARG A 759 23.77 19.49 3.24
N PRO A 760 24.75 19.74 4.12
CA PRO A 760 25.06 18.82 5.23
C PRO A 760 23.87 18.56 6.16
N PHE A 761 23.09 19.58 6.47
CA PHE A 761 21.96 19.50 7.40
C PHE A 761 20.76 18.69 6.86
N MET A 762 20.61 18.56 5.53
CA MET A 762 19.58 17.69 4.98
C MET A 762 19.90 16.22 5.26
N ALA A 763 19.02 15.50 5.97
CA ALA A 763 19.21 14.08 6.25
C ALA A 763 19.15 13.22 4.98
N GLY A 764 18.49 13.71 3.95
CA GLY A 764 18.40 13.11 2.62
C GLY A 764 17.08 13.43 1.94
N SER A 765 16.65 12.58 1.01
CA SER A 765 15.37 12.76 0.31
C SER A 765 14.71 11.45 -0.05
N PHE A 766 13.39 11.50 -0.26
CA PHE A 766 12.60 10.47 -0.92
C PHE A 766 12.11 11.00 -2.28
N VAL A 767 12.38 10.25 -3.34
CA VAL A 767 11.99 10.63 -4.71
C VAL A 767 10.58 10.14 -5.00
N TRP A 768 9.75 10.98 -5.54
CA TRP A 768 8.45 10.64 -6.08
C TRP A 768 8.59 10.26 -7.56
N THR A 769 8.53 8.97 -7.98
CA THR A 769 8.44 7.74 -7.18
C THR A 769 9.45 6.69 -7.66
N GLY A 770 9.59 5.56 -6.95
CA GLY A 770 10.46 4.46 -7.41
C GLY A 770 9.87 3.72 -8.60
N PHE A 771 8.59 3.40 -8.56
CA PHE A 771 7.83 2.75 -9.63
C PHE A 771 6.69 3.67 -10.09
N ASP A 772 6.31 3.58 -11.37
CA ASP A 772 4.99 4.06 -11.78
C ASP A 772 3.90 3.25 -11.07
N TYR A 773 2.74 3.83 -10.90
CA TYR A 773 1.57 3.23 -10.27
C TYR A 773 0.32 3.54 -11.09
N LYS A 774 -0.74 2.76 -10.91
CA LYS A 774 -2.03 2.99 -11.54
C LYS A 774 -2.70 4.24 -10.97
N GLY A 775 -3.43 4.96 -11.80
CA GLY A 775 -4.04 6.23 -11.42
C GLY A 775 -3.08 7.41 -11.49
N GLU A 776 -3.55 8.59 -11.12
CA GLU A 776 -2.82 9.87 -11.20
C GLU A 776 -2.04 10.06 -12.51
N PRO A 777 -2.68 10.03 -13.67
CA PRO A 777 -1.99 9.95 -14.97
C PRO A 777 -1.32 11.24 -15.41
N SER A 778 -1.19 12.23 -14.52
CA SER A 778 -0.58 13.53 -14.78
C SER A 778 0.81 13.42 -15.42
N PRO A 779 1.14 14.25 -16.42
CA PRO A 779 0.39 15.37 -16.99
C PRO A 779 -0.57 14.97 -18.11
N CYS A 780 -0.78 13.69 -18.32
CA CYS A 780 -1.71 13.14 -19.30
C CYS A 780 -3.11 12.95 -18.69
N GLU A 781 -4.08 12.74 -19.54
CA GLU A 781 -5.42 12.25 -19.24
C GLU A 781 -5.61 10.93 -20.00
N TRP A 782 -6.84 10.41 -20.10
CA TRP A 782 -7.08 9.31 -21.02
C TRP A 782 -6.41 9.55 -22.38
N PRO A 783 -5.67 8.60 -22.91
CA PRO A 783 -5.61 7.17 -22.62
C PRO A 783 -4.61 6.73 -21.53
N SER A 784 -4.00 7.63 -20.78
CA SER A 784 -3.09 7.24 -19.69
C SER A 784 -3.86 6.65 -18.52
N ILE A 785 -3.50 5.44 -18.10
CA ILE A 785 -4.08 4.75 -16.94
C ILE A 785 -3.12 4.69 -15.75
N ASN A 786 -1.86 5.07 -15.96
CA ASN A 786 -0.80 5.03 -14.96
C ASN A 786 -0.17 6.41 -14.78
N SER A 787 0.50 6.60 -13.65
CA SER A 787 1.39 7.73 -13.41
C SER A 787 2.62 7.68 -14.33
N HIS A 788 3.36 8.81 -14.39
CA HIS A 788 4.61 8.95 -15.15
C HIS A 788 5.81 9.26 -14.25
N PHE A 789 5.60 9.31 -12.94
CA PHE A 789 6.60 9.79 -11.96
C PHE A 789 7.68 8.77 -11.64
N GLY A 790 7.43 7.48 -11.87
CA GLY A 790 8.34 6.40 -11.52
C GLY A 790 9.71 6.55 -12.14
N ILE A 791 10.76 6.28 -11.36
CA ILE A 791 12.13 6.08 -11.86
C ILE A 791 12.20 4.80 -12.69
N MET A 792 11.37 3.83 -12.35
CA MET A 792 11.07 2.63 -13.14
C MET A 792 9.60 2.68 -13.57
N ASP A 793 9.27 2.01 -14.67
CA ASP A 793 7.87 1.84 -15.05
C ASP A 793 7.14 0.86 -14.11
N MET A 794 5.84 0.66 -14.31
CA MET A 794 4.99 -0.20 -13.48
C MET A 794 5.44 -1.66 -13.42
N CYS A 795 6.21 -2.12 -14.42
CA CYS A 795 6.80 -3.46 -14.48
C CYS A 795 8.17 -3.56 -13.79
N GLY A 796 8.71 -2.44 -13.30
CA GLY A 796 10.05 -2.36 -12.73
C GLY A 796 11.16 -2.27 -13.78
N PHE A 797 10.84 -1.92 -15.02
CA PHE A 797 11.87 -1.66 -16.04
C PHE A 797 12.42 -0.23 -15.86
N PRO A 798 13.76 -0.06 -15.81
CA PRO A 798 14.38 1.24 -15.66
C PRO A 798 13.97 2.25 -16.73
N LYS A 799 13.61 3.46 -16.32
CA LYS A 799 13.57 4.64 -17.16
C LYS A 799 14.94 5.35 -17.16
N ASP A 800 15.15 6.37 -17.99
CA ASP A 800 16.49 6.98 -18.13
C ASP A 800 16.99 7.64 -16.82
N ASN A 801 16.11 8.27 -16.02
CA ASN A 801 16.46 8.84 -14.73
C ASN A 801 16.92 7.82 -13.67
N TYR A 802 16.61 6.52 -13.81
CA TYR A 802 17.17 5.45 -12.99
C TYR A 802 18.70 5.46 -13.01
N TYR A 803 19.30 5.70 -14.18
CA TYR A 803 20.73 5.71 -14.36
C TYR A 803 21.40 6.98 -13.83
N TYR A 804 20.65 8.11 -13.75
CA TYR A 804 21.08 9.30 -13.02
C TYR A 804 21.24 8.97 -11.53
N TYR A 805 20.20 8.43 -10.87
CA TYR A 805 20.29 8.05 -9.46
C TYR A 805 21.34 6.97 -9.23
N ARG A 806 21.42 5.96 -10.09
CA ARG A 806 22.44 4.91 -10.00
C ARG A 806 23.86 5.48 -10.05
N ALA A 807 24.12 6.46 -10.88
CA ALA A 807 25.42 7.12 -10.98
C ALA A 807 25.80 7.86 -9.69
N TRP A 808 24.82 8.50 -9.03
CA TRP A 808 25.10 9.35 -7.86
C TRP A 808 24.85 8.68 -6.51
N TRP A 809 24.11 7.57 -6.48
CA TRP A 809 23.81 6.82 -5.26
C TRP A 809 24.71 5.59 -5.05
N ARG A 810 25.44 5.18 -6.06
CA ARG A 810 26.38 4.07 -5.95
C ARG A 810 27.83 4.56 -6.10
N PRO A 811 28.79 3.97 -5.35
CA PRO A 811 30.20 4.34 -5.46
C PRO A 811 30.91 3.74 -6.69
N GLN A 812 30.37 2.70 -7.31
CA GLN A 812 30.97 2.05 -8.47
C GLN A 812 30.92 2.98 -9.67
N PRO A 813 31.98 3.02 -10.53
CA PRO A 813 31.94 3.80 -11.76
C PRO A 813 30.79 3.36 -12.68
N VAL A 814 30.03 4.33 -13.16
CA VAL A 814 28.87 4.15 -14.03
C VAL A 814 28.99 5.09 -15.22
N VAL A 815 28.64 4.59 -16.39
CA VAL A 815 28.29 5.38 -17.58
C VAL A 815 27.02 4.77 -18.16
N ASN A 816 26.04 5.56 -18.49
CA ASN A 816 24.84 5.16 -19.21
C ASN A 816 24.47 6.22 -20.24
N LEU A 817 24.13 5.77 -21.44
CA LEU A 817 23.73 6.60 -22.57
C LEU A 817 22.21 6.58 -22.77
N MET A 818 21.67 7.75 -23.05
CA MET A 818 20.35 7.94 -23.63
C MET A 818 20.44 8.91 -24.81
N PRO A 819 19.55 8.80 -25.81
CA PRO A 819 18.50 7.81 -26.05
C PRO A 819 19.06 6.52 -26.66
N HIS A 820 18.18 5.56 -26.94
CA HIS A 820 18.49 4.44 -27.83
C HIS A 820 18.98 4.95 -29.22
N TRP A 821 19.64 4.09 -30.00
CA TRP A 821 20.23 4.54 -31.27
C TRP A 821 19.51 3.96 -32.53
N ASN A 822 18.17 3.89 -32.46
CA ASN A 822 17.26 3.46 -33.56
C ASN A 822 16.37 4.63 -33.97
N TRP A 823 16.78 5.36 -35.01
CA TRP A 823 16.09 6.54 -35.55
C TRP A 823 15.89 6.46 -37.06
N PRO A 824 15.13 5.47 -37.60
CA PRO A 824 14.97 5.32 -39.01
C PRO A 824 14.36 6.59 -39.64
N GLY A 825 14.93 7.03 -40.77
CA GLY A 825 14.50 8.24 -41.45
C GLY A 825 14.95 9.57 -40.83
N LYS A 826 15.83 9.53 -39.80
CA LYS A 826 16.43 10.73 -39.20
C LYS A 826 17.92 10.85 -39.52
N GLU A 827 18.42 10.16 -40.57
CA GLU A 827 19.83 10.24 -40.99
C GLU A 827 20.25 11.69 -41.23
N GLY A 828 21.38 12.11 -40.63
CA GLY A 828 21.89 13.47 -40.72
C GLY A 828 21.15 14.50 -39.85
N ARG A 829 20.08 14.14 -39.14
CA ARG A 829 19.40 15.03 -38.18
C ARG A 829 20.07 14.99 -36.82
N ASP A 830 20.00 16.09 -36.11
CA ASP A 830 20.54 16.23 -34.75
C ASP A 830 19.70 15.46 -33.76
N ILE A 831 20.37 14.61 -32.93
CA ILE A 831 19.82 13.89 -31.78
C ILE A 831 20.56 14.39 -30.54
N ARG A 832 19.80 14.76 -29.49
CA ARG A 832 20.34 15.05 -28.17
C ARG A 832 20.78 13.73 -27.53
N VAL A 833 22.07 13.62 -27.20
CA VAL A 833 22.62 12.47 -26.48
C VAL A 833 23.04 12.91 -25.08
N VAL A 834 22.62 12.16 -24.07
CA VAL A 834 22.95 12.40 -22.67
C VAL A 834 23.71 11.21 -22.11
N ALA A 835 24.72 11.48 -21.29
CA ALA A 835 25.41 10.46 -20.50
C ALA A 835 25.25 10.77 -19.00
N PHE A 836 24.72 9.82 -18.25
CA PHE A 836 24.74 9.81 -16.80
C PHE A 836 25.99 9.08 -16.31
N SER A 837 26.78 9.74 -15.46
CA SER A 837 28.04 9.15 -14.98
C SER A 837 28.50 9.79 -13.68
N ASN A 838 29.19 9.01 -12.86
CA ASN A 838 29.98 9.47 -11.71
C ASN A 838 31.51 9.44 -12.00
N CYS A 839 31.91 9.15 -13.23
CA CYS A 839 33.31 9.30 -13.69
C CYS A 839 33.67 10.79 -13.74
N GLN A 840 34.95 11.10 -13.77
CA GLN A 840 35.38 12.50 -13.82
C GLN A 840 35.14 13.14 -15.18
N ARG A 841 35.30 12.36 -16.27
CA ARG A 841 35.13 12.78 -17.66
C ARG A 841 34.49 11.67 -18.48
N VAL A 842 33.68 12.05 -19.44
CA VAL A 842 33.06 11.11 -20.40
C VAL A 842 33.40 11.56 -21.82
N GLU A 843 33.83 10.62 -22.66
CA GLU A 843 34.06 10.82 -24.09
C GLU A 843 33.08 9.98 -24.91
N LEU A 844 32.42 10.63 -25.86
CA LEU A 844 31.43 10.02 -26.74
C LEU A 844 32.05 9.67 -28.10
N PHE A 845 31.67 8.50 -28.63
CA PHE A 845 32.12 8.02 -29.94
C PHE A 845 30.91 7.57 -30.77
N LEU A 846 30.90 7.93 -32.05
CA LEU A 846 29.99 7.36 -33.06
C LEU A 846 30.79 6.61 -34.10
N ASN A 847 30.48 5.32 -34.29
CA ASN A 847 31.16 4.41 -35.21
C ASN A 847 32.72 4.45 -35.10
N GLY A 848 33.20 4.50 -33.86
CA GLY A 848 34.61 4.55 -33.50
C GLY A 848 35.27 5.94 -33.62
N ARG A 849 34.59 6.95 -34.16
CA ARG A 849 35.09 8.32 -34.24
C ARG A 849 34.71 9.10 -32.96
N SER A 850 35.66 9.71 -32.30
CA SER A 850 35.40 10.59 -31.13
C SER A 850 34.59 11.84 -31.51
N LEU A 851 33.58 12.11 -30.70
CA LEU A 851 32.76 13.33 -30.77
C LEU A 851 33.16 14.34 -29.68
N GLY A 852 34.27 14.08 -28.99
CA GLY A 852 34.82 14.89 -27.94
C GLY A 852 34.45 14.40 -26.54
N ALA A 853 35.29 14.81 -25.59
CA ALA A 853 35.15 14.54 -24.17
C ALA A 853 34.53 15.72 -23.44
N ARG A 854 33.81 15.44 -22.34
CA ARG A 854 33.25 16.43 -21.44
C ARG A 854 33.56 16.07 -19.99
N ASP A 855 33.91 17.03 -19.19
CA ASP A 855 34.00 16.88 -17.75
C ASP A 855 32.60 16.70 -17.18
N MET A 856 32.43 15.79 -16.17
CA MET A 856 31.15 15.51 -15.55
C MET A 856 30.85 16.53 -14.44
N PRO A 857 29.78 17.32 -14.55
CA PRO A 857 29.34 18.16 -13.46
C PRO A 857 28.89 17.28 -12.29
N ARG A 858 29.38 17.59 -11.09
CA ARG A 858 28.98 16.84 -9.89
C ARG A 858 27.47 16.92 -9.67
N TYR A 859 26.82 15.76 -9.51
CA TYR A 859 25.38 15.61 -9.43
C TYR A 859 24.61 16.10 -10.68
N GLY A 860 25.26 16.07 -11.83
CA GLY A 860 24.68 16.44 -13.11
C GLY A 860 24.86 15.35 -14.17
N HIS A 861 24.74 15.74 -15.43
CA HIS A 861 24.95 14.89 -16.61
C HIS A 861 25.78 15.61 -17.68
N ALA A 862 26.34 14.85 -18.60
CA ALA A 862 26.93 15.39 -19.81
C ALA A 862 26.03 15.21 -21.02
N GLN A 863 26.08 16.14 -22.00
CA GLN A 863 25.22 16.04 -23.19
C GLN A 863 25.96 16.46 -24.45
N TRP A 864 25.57 15.90 -25.59
CA TRP A 864 26.04 16.22 -26.95
C TRP A 864 24.86 16.38 -27.89
N THR A 865 25.05 17.16 -28.94
CA THR A 865 24.20 17.15 -30.14
C THR A 865 24.93 16.34 -31.19
N VAL A 866 24.33 15.25 -31.66
CA VAL A 866 24.96 14.26 -32.57
C VAL A 866 24.11 14.11 -33.81
N GLN A 867 24.73 14.32 -34.98
CA GLN A 867 24.05 13.98 -36.22
C GLN A 867 23.89 12.46 -36.34
N TYR A 868 22.64 12.02 -36.49
CA TYR A 868 22.33 10.61 -36.53
C TYR A 868 22.93 9.93 -37.77
N ALA A 869 23.69 8.90 -37.50
CA ALA A 869 24.08 7.89 -38.48
C ALA A 869 23.89 6.50 -37.84
N PRO A 870 23.30 5.52 -38.57
CA PRO A 870 23.20 4.16 -38.06
C PRO A 870 24.56 3.58 -37.64
N GLY A 871 24.59 2.74 -36.63
CA GLY A 871 25.80 2.10 -36.15
C GLY A 871 25.89 2.05 -34.62
N THR A 872 27.07 2.31 -34.07
CA THR A 872 27.36 2.18 -32.63
C THR A 872 27.71 3.53 -32.00
N LEU A 873 26.91 3.92 -31.02
CA LEU A 873 27.20 5.04 -30.14
C LEU A 873 27.81 4.46 -28.84
N MET A 874 28.99 4.91 -28.41
CA MET A 874 29.70 4.43 -27.26
C MET A 874 30.18 5.59 -26.41
N ALA A 875 30.02 5.51 -25.09
CA ALA A 875 30.64 6.41 -24.13
C ALA A 875 31.66 5.69 -23.27
N LYS A 876 32.82 6.37 -23.03
CA LYS A 876 33.86 5.92 -22.11
C LYS A 876 33.98 6.91 -20.96
N GLY A 877 33.89 6.40 -19.74
CA GLY A 877 34.11 7.16 -18.52
C GLY A 877 35.55 7.00 -18.01
N TYR A 878 36.15 8.11 -17.66
CA TYR A 878 37.53 8.18 -17.21
C TYR A 878 37.62 8.67 -15.76
N ASP A 879 38.55 8.13 -15.00
CA ASP A 879 38.94 8.67 -13.68
C ASP A 879 39.91 9.86 -13.79
N ALA A 880 40.37 10.37 -12.65
CA ALA A 880 41.31 11.49 -12.57
C ALA A 880 42.67 11.20 -13.23
N THR A 881 43.04 9.93 -13.40
CA THR A 881 44.30 9.54 -14.04
C THR A 881 44.20 9.41 -15.55
N GLY A 882 42.97 9.51 -16.09
CA GLY A 882 42.69 9.29 -17.52
C GLY A 882 42.48 7.84 -17.87
N LYS A 883 42.34 6.93 -16.89
CA LYS A 883 42.05 5.51 -17.11
C LYS A 883 40.54 5.33 -17.33
N VAL A 884 40.16 4.52 -18.32
CA VAL A 884 38.77 4.10 -18.52
C VAL A 884 38.33 3.22 -17.36
N THR A 885 37.25 3.61 -16.68
CA THR A 885 36.68 2.89 -15.52
C THR A 885 35.28 2.36 -15.75
N ALA A 886 34.57 2.93 -16.73
CA ALA A 886 33.25 2.47 -17.16
C ALA A 886 33.04 2.76 -18.65
N ALA A 887 32.13 2.03 -19.28
CA ALA A 887 31.72 2.31 -20.65
C ALA A 887 30.27 1.83 -20.85
N ASP A 888 29.59 2.47 -21.81
CA ASP A 888 28.26 2.06 -22.25
C ASP A 888 28.16 2.12 -23.78
N VAL A 889 27.36 1.25 -24.35
CA VAL A 889 27.20 1.09 -25.78
C VAL A 889 25.73 0.92 -26.16
N VAL A 890 25.22 1.82 -26.95
CA VAL A 890 23.93 1.69 -27.63
C VAL A 890 24.15 1.58 -29.13
N ALA A 891 23.42 0.68 -29.80
CA ALA A 891 23.63 0.41 -31.22
C ALA A 891 22.29 0.37 -31.99
N THR A 892 22.34 0.77 -33.23
CA THR A 892 21.24 0.55 -34.14
C THR A 892 21.03 -0.94 -34.33
N THR A 893 19.82 -1.43 -34.04
CA THR A 893 19.45 -2.85 -34.10
C THR A 893 18.82 -3.18 -35.47
N GLY A 894 18.77 -4.46 -35.77
CA GLY A 894 17.99 -4.99 -36.88
C GLY A 894 16.51 -5.12 -36.55
N ALA A 895 15.75 -5.77 -37.43
CA ALA A 895 14.36 -6.11 -37.20
C ALA A 895 14.23 -7.15 -36.04
N PRO A 896 13.09 -7.19 -35.36
CA PRO A 896 12.78 -8.26 -34.39
C PRO A 896 12.93 -9.65 -34.99
N ALA A 897 13.60 -10.58 -34.29
CA ALA A 897 13.90 -11.94 -34.77
C ALA A 897 13.59 -13.02 -33.74
N SER A 898 13.74 -12.76 -32.45
CA SER A 898 13.56 -13.76 -31.39
C SER A 898 13.08 -13.14 -30.09
N LEU A 899 12.59 -13.99 -29.17
CA LEU A 899 12.23 -13.63 -27.81
C LEU A 899 13.29 -14.16 -26.82
N ARG A 900 13.43 -13.50 -25.69
CA ARG A 900 14.23 -13.97 -24.53
C ARG A 900 13.45 -13.80 -23.23
N LEU A 901 13.44 -14.84 -22.39
CA LEU A 901 12.82 -14.83 -21.06
C LEU A 901 13.91 -14.79 -19.97
N ARG A 902 13.74 -13.92 -18.99
CA ARG A 902 14.66 -13.77 -17.86
C ARG A 902 13.91 -13.61 -16.53
N THR A 903 14.37 -14.31 -15.50
CA THR A 903 13.95 -14.09 -14.11
C THR A 903 15.08 -14.48 -13.15
N GLU A 904 15.11 -13.85 -12.00
CA GLU A 904 15.96 -14.22 -10.89
C GLU A 904 15.32 -15.29 -10.00
N ARG A 905 14.00 -15.49 -10.10
CA ARG A 905 13.20 -16.38 -9.26
C ARG A 905 12.77 -17.62 -10.02
N THR A 906 13.63 -18.62 -10.07
CA THR A 906 13.36 -19.89 -10.77
C THR A 906 12.75 -20.98 -9.87
N ARG A 907 12.71 -20.75 -8.54
CA ARG A 907 12.11 -21.64 -7.54
C ARG A 907 11.03 -20.89 -6.81
N LEU A 908 9.83 -21.44 -6.78
CA LEU A 908 8.64 -20.86 -6.14
C LEU A 908 8.13 -21.83 -5.08
N THR A 909 7.56 -21.32 -4.00
CA THR A 909 6.86 -22.13 -3.02
C THR A 909 5.54 -22.63 -3.61
N ALA A 910 5.21 -23.91 -3.42
CA ALA A 910 3.93 -24.48 -3.88
C ALA A 910 2.83 -24.21 -2.85
N ASP A 911 2.48 -22.95 -2.64
CA ASP A 911 1.46 -22.48 -1.70
C ASP A 911 0.22 -21.90 -2.39
N GLY A 912 0.30 -21.69 -3.71
CA GLY A 912 -0.77 -21.08 -4.49
C GLY A 912 -0.61 -19.57 -4.67
N GLU A 913 0.40 -18.95 -4.03
CA GLU A 913 0.57 -17.50 -3.93
C GLU A 913 1.92 -17.02 -4.47
N ASP A 914 2.97 -17.81 -4.31
CA ASP A 914 4.34 -17.40 -4.66
C ASP A 914 4.49 -17.19 -6.17
N LEU A 915 5.13 -16.08 -6.56
CA LEU A 915 5.19 -15.57 -7.92
C LEU A 915 6.62 -15.33 -8.40
N SER A 916 6.79 -15.39 -9.72
CA SER A 916 8.02 -14.99 -10.42
C SER A 916 7.72 -13.96 -11.50
N PRO A 917 8.19 -12.71 -11.40
CA PRO A 917 8.20 -11.79 -12.53
C PRO A 917 9.22 -12.28 -13.56
N VAL A 918 8.79 -12.44 -14.81
CA VAL A 918 9.61 -12.86 -15.94
C VAL A 918 9.65 -11.76 -16.97
N GLU A 919 10.82 -11.14 -17.13
CA GLU A 919 11.07 -10.16 -18.19
C GLU A 919 11.09 -10.84 -19.55
N VAL A 920 10.46 -10.24 -20.53
CA VAL A 920 10.44 -10.67 -21.93
C VAL A 920 11.10 -9.59 -22.77
N ASP A 921 12.19 -9.94 -23.43
CA ASP A 921 12.88 -9.06 -24.37
C ASP A 921 12.60 -9.48 -25.80
N VAL A 922 12.35 -8.51 -26.69
CA VAL A 922 12.31 -8.70 -28.13
C VAL A 922 13.68 -8.38 -28.72
N LEU A 923 14.31 -9.36 -29.36
CA LEU A 923 15.70 -9.29 -29.83
C LEU A 923 15.78 -9.28 -31.36
N ASP A 924 16.81 -8.60 -31.87
CA ASP A 924 17.23 -8.75 -33.27
C ASP A 924 18.05 -10.04 -33.51
N ALA A 925 18.42 -10.30 -34.75
CA ALA A 925 19.22 -11.47 -35.15
C ALA A 925 20.62 -11.50 -34.47
N GLN A 926 21.11 -10.39 -33.91
CA GLN A 926 22.36 -10.32 -33.18
C GLN A 926 22.16 -10.43 -31.65
N GLY A 927 20.93 -10.71 -31.18
CA GLY A 927 20.58 -10.87 -29.77
C GLY A 927 20.50 -9.55 -28.97
N ARG A 928 20.40 -8.40 -29.65
CA ARG A 928 20.25 -7.08 -29.03
C ARG A 928 18.77 -6.75 -28.88
N ILE A 929 18.39 -6.11 -27.77
CA ILE A 929 17.01 -5.64 -27.57
C ILE A 929 16.66 -4.60 -28.63
N VAL A 930 15.56 -4.80 -29.32
CA VAL A 930 15.04 -3.84 -30.32
C VAL A 930 14.21 -2.78 -29.59
N PRO A 931 14.73 -1.56 -29.35
CA PRO A 931 14.12 -0.58 -28.45
C PRO A 931 12.85 0.10 -29.01
N THR A 932 12.41 -0.31 -30.18
CA THR A 932 11.19 0.18 -30.84
C THR A 932 10.22 -0.95 -31.15
N ALA A 933 10.48 -2.17 -30.65
CA ALA A 933 9.61 -3.32 -30.93
C ALA A 933 8.33 -3.28 -30.08
N ASP A 934 7.21 -3.58 -30.76
CA ASP A 934 5.85 -3.61 -30.20
C ASP A 934 5.14 -4.95 -30.46
N SER A 935 5.90 -6.03 -30.65
CA SER A 935 5.41 -7.37 -30.96
C SER A 935 4.41 -7.89 -29.93
N LEU A 936 3.27 -8.47 -30.36
CA LEU A 936 2.33 -9.14 -29.48
C LEU A 936 2.89 -10.50 -29.07
N VAL A 937 3.09 -10.71 -27.78
CA VAL A 937 3.63 -11.94 -27.20
C VAL A 937 2.53 -12.70 -26.48
N ALA A 938 2.32 -13.96 -26.84
CA ALA A 938 1.41 -14.88 -26.18
C ALA A 938 2.18 -15.80 -25.23
N PHE A 939 1.58 -16.13 -24.08
CA PHE A 939 2.17 -16.92 -23.01
C PHE A 939 1.40 -18.22 -22.78
N THR A 940 2.11 -19.31 -22.59
CA THR A 940 1.55 -20.59 -22.18
C THR A 940 2.33 -21.12 -21.01
N VAL A 941 1.65 -21.37 -19.90
CA VAL A 941 2.24 -22.03 -18.72
C VAL A 941 1.71 -23.44 -18.60
N ARG A 942 2.61 -24.42 -18.45
CA ARG A 942 2.27 -25.84 -18.26
C ARG A 942 2.89 -26.37 -16.99
N GLY A 943 2.22 -27.32 -16.33
CA GLY A 943 2.69 -27.97 -15.11
C GLY A 943 2.10 -27.39 -13.84
N ALA A 944 2.92 -27.15 -12.82
CA ALA A 944 2.48 -26.77 -11.47
C ALA A 944 2.36 -25.22 -11.27
N GLY A 945 1.98 -24.48 -12.33
CA GLY A 945 1.84 -23.03 -12.27
C GLY A 945 0.82 -22.48 -13.27
N HIS A 946 0.63 -21.17 -13.24
CA HIS A 946 -0.30 -20.42 -14.10
C HIS A 946 0.26 -19.02 -14.44
N VAL A 947 -0.37 -18.31 -15.38
CA VAL A 947 -0.13 -16.88 -15.60
C VAL A 947 -0.92 -16.11 -14.54
N ALA A 948 -0.24 -15.38 -13.67
CA ALA A 948 -0.88 -14.58 -12.61
C ALA A 948 -1.22 -13.16 -13.05
N GLY A 949 -0.49 -12.65 -14.05
CA GLY A 949 -0.72 -11.32 -14.60
C GLY A 949 0.31 -10.97 -15.66
N VAL A 950 0.07 -9.89 -16.40
CA VAL A 950 0.94 -9.39 -17.47
C VAL A 950 1.02 -7.86 -17.45
N GLY A 951 2.10 -7.30 -17.99
CA GLY A 951 2.28 -5.86 -18.12
C GLY A 951 3.37 -5.51 -19.14
N ASN A 952 3.49 -4.23 -19.51
CA ASN A 952 4.56 -3.78 -20.40
C ASN A 952 5.13 -2.40 -20.05
N GLY A 953 4.53 -1.70 -19.07
CA GLY A 953 4.94 -0.35 -18.68
C GLY A 953 4.51 0.76 -19.64
N ASN A 954 3.66 0.48 -20.62
CA ASN A 954 3.04 1.49 -21.46
C ASN A 954 1.84 2.10 -20.71
N PRO A 955 1.86 3.40 -20.41
CA PRO A 955 0.76 4.04 -19.69
C PRO A 955 -0.56 4.10 -20.46
N GLY A 956 -0.52 3.95 -21.79
CA GLY A 956 -1.70 3.92 -22.67
C GLY A 956 -2.14 2.50 -23.07
N ASP A 957 -1.68 1.44 -22.41
CA ASP A 957 -2.08 0.07 -22.71
C ASP A 957 -3.34 -0.34 -21.92
N HIS A 958 -4.41 -0.67 -22.64
CA HIS A 958 -5.70 -1.06 -22.08
C HIS A 958 -6.00 -2.57 -22.20
N ASP A 959 -5.02 -3.38 -22.62
CA ASP A 959 -5.16 -4.83 -22.59
C ASP A 959 -5.35 -5.31 -21.13
N PRO A 960 -6.20 -6.34 -20.89
CA PRO A 960 -6.49 -6.79 -19.52
C PRO A 960 -5.23 -7.22 -18.74
N ASP A 961 -5.12 -6.82 -17.50
CA ASP A 961 -4.00 -7.18 -16.62
C ASP A 961 -3.88 -8.70 -16.37
N LYS A 962 -4.99 -9.43 -16.47
CA LYS A 962 -5.09 -10.90 -16.28
C LYS A 962 -5.11 -11.71 -17.58
N ALA A 963 -4.64 -11.12 -18.69
CA ALA A 963 -4.54 -11.83 -19.97
C ALA A 963 -3.38 -12.84 -19.98
N ASP A 964 -3.39 -13.74 -20.96
CA ASP A 964 -2.30 -14.66 -21.30
C ASP A 964 -1.46 -14.16 -22.50
N TYR A 965 -1.55 -12.88 -22.80
CA TYR A 965 -0.78 -12.19 -23.83
C TYR A 965 -0.48 -10.76 -23.40
N ARG A 966 0.58 -10.17 -23.97
CA ARG A 966 0.90 -8.76 -23.81
C ARG A 966 1.71 -8.25 -25.01
N ARG A 967 1.39 -7.07 -25.48
CA ARG A 967 2.22 -6.39 -26.48
C ARG A 967 3.51 -5.89 -25.83
N ALA A 968 4.65 -6.10 -26.47
CA ALA A 968 5.89 -5.47 -26.03
C ALA A 968 5.76 -3.94 -26.17
N PHE A 969 6.34 -3.22 -25.21
CA PHE A 969 6.49 -1.76 -25.28
C PHE A 969 7.97 -1.42 -25.22
N ASN A 970 8.44 -0.77 -26.29
CA ASN A 970 9.86 -0.43 -26.44
C ASN A 970 10.78 -1.63 -26.18
N GLY A 971 10.44 -2.76 -26.83
CA GLY A 971 11.21 -4.00 -26.82
C GLY A 971 11.03 -4.90 -25.61
N LYS A 972 10.12 -4.57 -24.68
CA LYS A 972 9.94 -5.33 -23.43
C LYS A 972 8.47 -5.54 -23.07
N CYS A 973 8.18 -6.67 -22.41
CA CYS A 973 6.98 -6.86 -21.62
C CYS A 973 7.28 -7.76 -20.40
N LEU A 974 6.29 -7.91 -19.51
CA LEU A 974 6.37 -8.71 -18.30
C LEU A 974 5.28 -9.78 -18.33
N VAL A 975 5.63 -11.00 -17.92
CA VAL A 975 4.68 -12.03 -17.54
C VAL A 975 4.98 -12.48 -16.11
N ILE A 976 3.96 -12.54 -15.26
CA ILE A 976 4.09 -13.00 -13.88
C ILE A 976 3.60 -14.44 -13.82
N VAL A 977 4.50 -15.34 -13.43
CA VAL A 977 4.20 -16.78 -13.32
C VAL A 977 3.94 -17.13 -11.88
N GLY A 978 2.73 -17.58 -11.57
CA GLY A 978 2.33 -18.06 -10.24
C GLY A 978 2.58 -19.56 -10.06
N ALA A 979 2.95 -19.97 -8.84
CA ALA A 979 2.95 -21.36 -8.44
C ALA A 979 1.54 -21.80 -8.04
N GLY A 980 1.17 -23.03 -8.37
CA GLY A 980 -0.02 -23.66 -7.79
C GLY A 980 0.31 -24.31 -6.45
N GLN A 981 -0.70 -24.97 -5.84
CA GLN A 981 -0.53 -25.67 -4.56
C GLN A 981 0.23 -27.01 -4.67
N LYS A 982 0.54 -27.46 -5.89
CA LYS A 982 1.24 -28.72 -6.13
C LYS A 982 2.71 -28.47 -6.48
N THR A 983 3.62 -29.24 -5.87
CA THR A 983 5.01 -29.25 -6.26
C THR A 983 5.19 -29.81 -7.65
N GLY A 984 6.11 -29.26 -8.44
CA GLY A 984 6.38 -29.76 -9.78
C GLY A 984 7.18 -28.81 -10.65
N SER A 985 7.40 -29.21 -11.90
CA SER A 985 8.00 -28.33 -12.92
C SER A 985 6.93 -27.37 -13.45
N ILE A 986 7.34 -26.13 -13.69
CA ILE A 986 6.56 -25.11 -14.38
C ILE A 986 7.32 -24.78 -15.67
N ARG A 987 6.66 -24.85 -16.81
CA ARG A 987 7.21 -24.47 -18.10
C ARG A 987 6.44 -23.29 -18.66
N LEU A 988 7.11 -22.16 -18.75
CA LEU A 988 6.64 -20.99 -19.46
C LEU A 988 7.15 -21.03 -20.90
N GLU A 989 6.26 -20.80 -21.85
CA GLU A 989 6.56 -20.63 -23.26
C GLU A 989 6.00 -19.28 -23.73
N ALA A 990 6.83 -18.46 -24.38
CA ALA A 990 6.46 -17.19 -24.99
C ALA A 990 6.62 -17.29 -26.51
N SER A 991 5.63 -16.86 -27.24
CA SER A 991 5.59 -16.90 -28.71
C SER A 991 5.05 -15.60 -29.30
N SER A 992 5.53 -15.24 -30.49
CA SER A 992 5.07 -14.09 -31.27
C SER A 992 5.19 -14.39 -32.74
N ALA A 993 4.26 -13.87 -33.54
CA ALA A 993 4.25 -14.11 -34.99
C ALA A 993 5.54 -13.60 -35.62
N GLY A 994 6.22 -14.48 -36.39
CA GLY A 994 7.46 -14.16 -37.10
C GLY A 994 8.71 -14.09 -36.24
N LEU A 995 8.64 -14.41 -34.93
CA LEU A 995 9.79 -14.45 -34.02
C LEU A 995 10.07 -15.87 -33.56
N GLU A 996 11.35 -16.17 -33.30
CA GLU A 996 11.75 -17.41 -32.65
C GLU A 996 11.23 -17.40 -31.19
N PRO A 997 10.47 -18.46 -30.77
CA PRO A 997 9.87 -18.50 -29.45
C PRO A 997 10.92 -18.78 -28.35
N ALA A 998 10.59 -18.39 -27.12
CA ALA A 998 11.42 -18.64 -25.95
C ALA A 998 10.72 -19.54 -24.93
N THR A 999 11.50 -20.35 -24.22
CA THR A 999 11.01 -21.22 -23.14
C THR A 999 11.83 -21.01 -21.88
N LEU A 1000 11.15 -20.93 -20.73
CA LEU A 1000 11.76 -20.87 -19.41
C LEU A 1000 11.21 -21.98 -18.52
N ARG A 1001 12.07 -22.58 -17.69
CA ARG A 1001 11.68 -23.59 -16.70
C ARG A 1001 11.82 -23.03 -15.30
N LEU A 1002 10.73 -23.12 -14.53
CA LEU A 1002 10.70 -22.84 -13.09
C LEU A 1002 10.28 -24.10 -12.34
N ARG A 1003 10.31 -24.07 -11.03
CA ARG A 1003 9.95 -25.21 -10.19
C ARG A 1003 9.17 -24.76 -8.96
N ALA A 1004 7.96 -25.28 -8.79
CA ALA A 1004 7.21 -25.20 -7.55
C ALA A 1004 7.75 -26.26 -6.57
N VAL A 1005 8.18 -25.83 -5.39
CA VAL A 1005 8.80 -26.65 -4.35
C VAL A 1005 8.00 -26.57 -3.05
N LYS A 1006 8.07 -27.62 -2.24
CA LYS A 1006 7.46 -27.60 -0.91
C LYS A 1006 8.19 -26.55 -0.05
N ARG A 1007 7.43 -25.79 0.75
CA ARG A 1007 8.01 -24.88 1.74
C ARG A 1007 8.94 -25.66 2.66
N SER A 1008 10.20 -25.24 2.82
CA SER A 1008 11.11 -25.87 3.76
C SER A 1008 10.62 -25.59 5.19
N GLY A 1009 10.58 -26.62 6.03
CA GLY A 1009 10.01 -26.55 7.39
C GLY A 1009 10.87 -25.81 8.43
N SER A 1010 11.96 -25.15 8.01
CA SER A 1010 12.74 -24.20 8.82
C SER A 1010 12.37 -22.80 8.37
N GLY A 1011 11.81 -21.98 9.27
CA GLY A 1011 11.31 -20.63 9.01
C GLY A 1011 12.37 -19.61 8.58
N THR A 1012 13.00 -19.87 7.46
CA THR A 1012 13.77 -18.92 6.66
C THR A 1012 13.28 -19.10 5.23
N ALA A 1013 12.96 -18.00 4.56
CA ALA A 1013 12.74 -17.98 3.13
C ALA A 1013 14.05 -18.42 2.45
N ASP A 1014 14.25 -19.76 2.33
CA ASP A 1014 15.36 -20.36 1.59
C ASP A 1014 15.08 -20.22 0.09
N GLY A 1015 15.37 -19.06 -0.41
CA GLY A 1015 15.51 -18.69 -1.81
C GLY A 1015 16.68 -17.74 -2.01
N GLU A 1016 17.58 -17.64 -1.04
CA GLU A 1016 18.82 -16.88 -1.24
C GLU A 1016 19.74 -17.60 -2.23
N PRO A 1017 20.06 -16.99 -3.37
CA PRO A 1017 21.37 -17.23 -3.97
C PRO A 1017 22.39 -16.57 -3.04
N LYS A 1018 23.31 -17.35 -2.49
CA LYS A 1018 24.48 -16.86 -1.77
C LYS A 1018 25.06 -15.69 -2.54
N SER A 1019 25.27 -14.58 -1.85
CA SER A 1019 25.90 -13.36 -2.34
C SER A 1019 27.20 -13.68 -3.07
N GLY A 1020 27.13 -13.74 -4.36
CA GLY A 1020 28.22 -13.81 -5.31
C GLY A 1020 27.74 -13.03 -6.51
N LEU A 1021 27.76 -11.70 -6.43
CA LEU A 1021 27.70 -10.85 -7.61
C LEU A 1021 29.00 -11.11 -8.39
N PRO A 1022 28.97 -11.69 -9.61
CA PRO A 1022 30.10 -11.58 -10.49
C PRO A 1022 30.23 -10.12 -10.87
N ALA A 1023 31.40 -9.56 -10.66
CA ALA A 1023 31.82 -8.31 -11.28
C ALA A 1023 31.67 -8.48 -12.80
N ARG A 1024 30.73 -7.77 -13.41
CA ARG A 1024 30.71 -7.45 -14.83
C ARG A 1024 30.39 -5.98 -14.99
#